data_26265d6d3f2f3a49c3ba460ab0887318
#
_entry.id   26265d6d3f2f3a49c3ba460ab0887318
#
_cell.length_a   1.000
_cell.length_b   1.000
_cell.length_c   1.000
_cell.angle_alpha   90.00
_cell.angle_beta   90.00
_cell.angle_gamma   90.00
#
_symmetry.space_group_name_H-M   'P 1'
#
loop_
_entity.id
_entity.type
_entity.pdbx_description
1 polymer ?
#
loop_
_entity_poly.entity_id
_entity_poly.type
_entity_poly.pdbx_seq_one_letter_code
_entity_poly.pdbx_strand_id
1 'polypeptide(L)'
;MNIRNKGIENDSTEAMSANRLLLGATLALLPFAQNAFAAADETMVVTADAQSSVTAPVKGIVAKESAAGTKTAAPLSKTPQSISVVTREQMNDQEPASVADALNYTSGVITTYRGNSNRNDEVISRGFRYAPKLLDGLHFGLSSQNGGAGQIDPWLLERVEMVHGPAGVLYGQVSPGGVVVMTSKRPTAQSIHEVKFSTGNRHLAETAFDFGGKLNDDNTLFYRLNGIARTEHEFVKDSKQQRVAIAPAFTWLPNEDTSFTLLTSYQNDPKAGSRNFLPRAGTLFPTSAGYVPYDFNISEPSFNKSRREQASIGYSLEHNFSDALSFTQNLRFTHRDEDYKYLVYNVNSKVNDHTVTRMAQHETQMTNEFGVDNQLKGLFDTGEVKHTVLGGLDYRYSHIDSKMYRDRGNDYPIDWANPVRPSIDGSTLALASSDLKTLNQIGVYLQDQLAWNNWNLLLSGRQDWSQVNTRDRTSGGKEQTYNDAQFTGRAGLLYAFDNGISPYVSYSTSFDPNLYPSAPGADPLKPTTGKQTEVGVKYQIPGGNTLLTLSWFDITQRNVASYNRLTSAYEQIGEVKSKGIEAEVHAQPTPEIKLIAAYTYTDVVTKDSNSADEIGHSPAGIPRHAASAWGSYSFLSGALNGLTVGSGVRYIGDAPADATGQYDVPHYTLYDAMVKYDLGQASPALRGAALQLNVQNLTDKKYVSSCSGEYACFYGSGRSIIASVNYRW
;
A
#
# COMPACT_ATOMS: atom_id res chain seq x y z
N MET A 1 55.04 40.70 24.36
CA MET A 1 55.32 41.96 23.66
C MET A 1 54.05 42.27 22.89
N ASN A 2 53.07 42.89 23.53
CA ASN A 2 52.64 44.30 23.39
C ASN A 2 52.42 44.68 21.92
N ILE A 3 51.35 45.18 21.46
CA ILE A 3 50.28 46.13 21.80
C ILE A 3 49.50 46.35 20.48
N ARG A 4 48.28 46.59 20.28
CA ARG A 4 47.22 47.47 20.79
C ARG A 4 45.97 47.37 19.88
N ASN A 5 44.88 47.43 20.57
CA ASN A 5 43.56 47.96 20.19
C ASN A 5 43.55 49.12 19.20
N LYS A 6 42.53 49.12 18.35
CA LYS A 6 41.62 50.28 18.23
C LYS A 6 40.30 49.83 17.58
N GLY A 7 39.21 50.03 18.34
CA GLY A 7 37.86 49.99 17.83
C GLY A 7 37.48 51.32 17.18
N ILE A 8 36.47 51.29 16.35
CA ILE A 8 35.53 52.41 16.10
C ILE A 8 34.17 51.80 15.83
N GLU A 9 33.20 52.29 16.60
CA GLU A 9 31.76 52.15 16.44
C GLU A 9 31.27 52.75 15.10
N ASN A 10 30.22 52.16 14.53
CA ASN A 10 28.90 52.77 14.31
C ASN A 10 28.07 51.86 13.38
N ASP A 11 27.03 51.32 13.92
CA ASP A 11 25.62 51.71 13.71
C ASP A 11 25.14 51.69 12.25
N SER A 12 24.39 50.63 11.91
CA SER A 12 23.17 50.76 11.13
C SER A 12 22.34 49.48 11.25
N THR A 13 21.31 49.58 12.04
CA THR A 13 20.14 48.71 12.07
C THR A 13 19.52 48.56 10.68
N GLU A 14 19.56 47.36 10.11
CA GLU A 14 18.56 46.93 9.16
C GLU A 14 17.97 45.61 9.62
N ALA A 15 16.77 45.73 10.15
CA ALA A 15 15.86 44.63 10.45
C ALA A 15 15.41 43.97 9.15
N MET A 16 15.95 42.81 8.81
CA MET A 16 15.32 41.95 7.83
C MET A 16 14.17 41.21 8.49
N SER A 17 12.97 41.68 8.18
CA SER A 17 11.70 41.09 8.53
C SER A 17 11.62 39.66 7.98
N ALA A 18 11.50 38.69 8.88
CA ALA A 18 11.06 37.36 8.55
C ALA A 18 9.61 37.42 8.06
N ASN A 19 9.41 37.29 6.75
CA ASN A 19 8.10 37.11 6.13
C ASN A 19 7.55 35.73 6.55
N ARG A 20 6.72 35.77 7.59
CA ARG A 20 5.79 34.70 7.90
C ARG A 20 4.72 34.65 6.81
N LEU A 21 4.81 33.74 5.88
CA LEU A 21 3.69 33.33 5.03
C LEU A 21 2.76 32.46 5.86
N LEU A 22 1.89 33.10 6.63
CA LEU A 22 0.64 32.51 7.09
C LEU A 22 -0.31 32.52 5.88
N LEU A 23 -0.44 31.37 5.20
CA LEU A 23 -1.59 31.10 4.35
C LEU A 23 -2.81 30.94 5.25
N GLY A 24 -3.50 32.03 5.50
CA GLY A 24 -4.84 32.02 6.04
C GLY A 24 -5.81 31.45 4.99
N ALA A 25 -6.17 30.20 5.16
CA ALA A 25 -7.34 29.63 4.50
C ALA A 25 -8.59 30.22 5.15
N THR A 26 -9.02 31.38 4.70
CA THR A 26 -10.36 31.89 4.96
C THR A 26 -11.36 30.98 4.24
N LEU A 27 -11.97 30.04 4.99
CA LEU A 27 -13.20 29.37 4.57
C LEU A 27 -14.30 30.44 4.47
N ALA A 28 -14.61 30.89 3.27
CA ALA A 28 -15.81 31.65 2.99
C ALA A 28 -17.01 30.72 3.13
N LEU A 29 -17.69 30.78 4.25
CA LEU A 29 -19.02 30.20 4.46
C LEU A 29 -20.03 31.01 3.61
N LEU A 30 -20.36 30.50 2.43
CA LEU A 30 -21.53 30.95 1.68
C LEU A 30 -22.78 30.24 2.28
N PRO A 31 -23.85 30.97 2.55
CA PRO A 31 -25.10 30.37 2.96
C PRO A 31 -25.77 29.72 1.75
N PHE A 32 -25.79 28.39 1.72
CA PHE A 32 -26.60 27.65 0.76
C PHE A 32 -28.08 27.72 1.18
N ALA A 33 -28.88 28.32 0.33
CA ALA A 33 -30.33 28.32 0.43
C ALA A 33 -30.86 26.88 0.44
N GLN A 34 -31.63 26.54 1.46
CA GLN A 34 -32.36 25.30 1.56
C GLN A 34 -33.48 25.30 0.48
N ASN A 35 -33.24 24.56 -0.59
CA ASN A 35 -34.36 24.07 -1.41
C ASN A 35 -34.72 22.66 -0.94
N ALA A 36 -35.81 22.55 -0.24
CA ALA A 36 -36.45 21.30 0.12
C ALA A 36 -36.88 20.59 -1.17
N PHE A 37 -36.16 19.58 -1.60
CA PHE A 37 -36.66 18.58 -2.53
C PHE A 37 -37.38 17.51 -1.71
N ALA A 38 -38.68 17.34 -2.01
CA ALA A 38 -39.48 16.25 -1.50
C ALA A 38 -38.77 14.91 -1.82
N ALA A 39 -38.49 14.15 -0.78
CA ALA A 39 -38.05 12.78 -0.90
C ALA A 39 -39.17 11.96 -1.55
N ALA A 40 -38.95 11.50 -2.77
CA ALA A 40 -39.70 10.38 -3.29
C ALA A 40 -39.33 9.16 -2.45
N ASP A 41 -40.33 8.61 -1.80
CA ASP A 41 -40.26 7.35 -1.04
C ASP A 41 -39.98 6.22 -2.06
N GLU A 42 -38.72 6.00 -2.37
CA GLU A 42 -38.30 4.77 -3.05
C GLU A 42 -38.41 3.66 -2.01
N THR A 43 -39.50 2.93 -2.04
CA THR A 43 -39.59 1.61 -1.44
C THR A 43 -38.40 0.80 -1.94
N MET A 44 -37.40 0.69 -1.08
CA MET A 44 -36.28 -0.20 -1.28
C MET A 44 -36.83 -1.61 -1.30
N VAL A 45 -37.06 -2.14 -2.51
CA VAL A 45 -37.28 -3.57 -2.70
C VAL A 45 -35.94 -4.20 -2.31
N VAL A 46 -35.87 -4.76 -1.11
CA VAL A 46 -34.77 -5.62 -0.67
C VAL A 46 -34.88 -6.90 -1.50
N THR A 47 -34.38 -6.83 -2.73
CA THR A 47 -33.90 -8.02 -3.40
C THR A 47 -32.63 -8.39 -2.67
N ALA A 48 -32.60 -9.60 -2.12
CA ALA A 48 -31.46 -10.17 -1.43
C ALA A 48 -30.18 -10.01 -2.28
N ASP A 49 -29.46 -8.91 -2.10
CA ASP A 49 -28.09 -8.78 -2.54
C ASP A 49 -27.27 -9.63 -1.58
N ALA A 50 -26.99 -10.85 -2.01
CA ALA A 50 -26.23 -11.86 -1.26
C ALA A 50 -24.75 -11.49 -1.06
N GLN A 51 -24.37 -10.25 -1.28
CA GLN A 51 -23.07 -9.70 -0.96
C GLN A 51 -23.16 -8.77 0.23
N SER A 52 -22.27 -8.98 1.20
CA SER A 52 -22.01 -7.98 2.24
C SER A 52 -21.74 -6.61 1.58
N SER A 53 -22.39 -5.55 2.06
CA SER A 53 -22.24 -4.16 1.55
C SER A 53 -20.77 -3.74 1.40
N VAL A 54 -19.88 -4.29 2.25
CA VAL A 54 -18.43 -3.97 2.28
C VAL A 54 -17.59 -4.66 1.20
N THR A 55 -18.12 -5.66 0.52
CA THR A 55 -17.43 -6.31 -0.64
C THR A 55 -18.09 -5.96 -1.97
N ALA A 56 -19.24 -5.32 -1.95
CA ALA A 56 -19.96 -4.87 -3.13
C ALA A 56 -19.28 -3.64 -3.78
N PRO A 57 -19.52 -3.41 -5.09
CA PRO A 57 -19.07 -2.21 -5.76
C PRO A 57 -19.62 -0.94 -5.11
N VAL A 58 -18.74 0.03 -4.85
CA VAL A 58 -19.11 1.35 -4.33
C VAL A 58 -19.40 2.29 -5.51
N LYS A 59 -20.57 2.92 -5.53
CA LYS A 59 -20.88 4.00 -6.49
C LYS A 59 -20.11 5.27 -6.09
N GLY A 60 -19.31 5.81 -7.01
CA GLY A 60 -18.53 7.01 -6.76
C GLY A 60 -17.22 6.73 -6.00
N ILE A 61 -16.68 7.81 -5.44
CA ILE A 61 -15.37 7.79 -4.76
C ILE A 61 -15.47 7.83 -3.24
N VAL A 62 -16.68 7.90 -2.68
CA VAL A 62 -16.92 8.00 -1.23
C VAL A 62 -17.51 6.71 -0.72
N ALA A 63 -16.70 5.89 -0.05
CA ALA A 63 -17.19 4.73 0.68
C ALA A 63 -17.81 5.18 2.01
N LYS A 64 -18.94 4.58 2.38
CA LYS A 64 -19.61 4.87 3.65
C LYS A 64 -19.31 3.83 4.72
N GLU A 65 -18.94 2.62 4.30
CA GLU A 65 -18.70 1.46 5.17
C GLU A 65 -17.41 0.74 4.80
N SER A 66 -16.83 0.08 5.79
CA SER A 66 -15.67 -0.79 5.64
C SER A 66 -15.70 -1.91 6.66
N ALA A 67 -15.16 -3.07 6.29
CA ALA A 67 -14.87 -4.16 7.23
C ALA A 67 -13.38 -4.21 7.60
N ALA A 68 -12.52 -3.43 6.94
CA ALA A 68 -11.08 -3.51 7.14
C ALA A 68 -10.65 -3.16 8.57
N GLY A 69 -11.39 -2.27 9.26
CA GLY A 69 -11.10 -1.87 10.63
C GLY A 69 -11.76 -2.70 11.73
N THR A 70 -12.71 -3.59 11.39
CA THR A 70 -13.56 -4.28 12.38
C THR A 70 -13.88 -5.73 12.01
N LYS A 71 -13.55 -6.20 10.81
CA LYS A 71 -13.98 -7.48 10.21
C LYS A 71 -15.51 -7.63 10.12
N THR A 72 -16.27 -6.57 10.39
CA THR A 72 -17.73 -6.49 10.24
C THR A 72 -18.07 -5.25 9.43
N ALA A 73 -19.18 -5.25 8.73
CA ALA A 73 -19.67 -4.04 8.06
C ALA A 73 -19.92 -2.94 9.10
N ALA A 74 -19.13 -1.89 9.08
CA ALA A 74 -19.24 -0.78 10.01
C ALA A 74 -19.15 0.56 9.27
N PRO A 75 -20.01 1.55 9.61
CA PRO A 75 -19.91 2.89 9.06
C PRO A 75 -18.55 3.51 9.38
N LEU A 76 -17.89 4.03 8.35
CA LEU A 76 -16.59 4.70 8.51
C LEU A 76 -16.66 5.88 9.47
N SER A 77 -17.79 6.62 9.47
CA SER A 77 -18.05 7.75 10.37
C SER A 77 -18.23 7.34 11.84
N LYS A 78 -18.50 6.05 12.14
CA LYS A 78 -18.69 5.52 13.49
C LYS A 78 -17.56 4.61 13.96
N THR A 79 -16.52 4.40 13.14
CA THR A 79 -15.36 3.57 13.48
C THR A 79 -14.27 4.43 14.09
N PRO A 80 -13.82 4.19 15.34
CA PRO A 80 -12.81 5.00 16.03
C PRO A 80 -11.37 4.65 15.57
N GLN A 81 -11.11 4.74 14.27
CA GLN A 81 -9.83 4.49 13.62
C GLN A 81 -9.80 5.18 12.25
N SER A 82 -8.63 5.69 11.85
CA SER A 82 -8.43 6.23 10.51
C SER A 82 -8.37 5.09 9.49
N ILE A 83 -9.24 5.15 8.47
CA ILE A 83 -9.33 4.18 7.36
C ILE A 83 -9.56 4.97 6.08
N SER A 84 -8.71 4.73 5.09
CA SER A 84 -8.86 5.30 3.75
C SER A 84 -9.36 4.22 2.79
N VAL A 85 -10.28 4.56 1.91
CA VAL A 85 -10.86 3.62 0.93
C VAL A 85 -10.69 4.16 -0.48
N VAL A 86 -9.94 3.45 -1.30
CA VAL A 86 -9.80 3.69 -2.74
C VAL A 86 -10.80 2.81 -3.47
N THR A 87 -11.84 3.38 -4.04
CA THR A 87 -12.92 2.66 -4.72
C THR A 87 -12.51 2.25 -6.15
N ARG A 88 -13.27 1.31 -6.73
CA ARG A 88 -13.06 0.93 -8.14
C ARG A 88 -13.18 2.13 -9.08
N GLU A 89 -14.12 3.03 -8.83
CA GLU A 89 -14.31 4.23 -9.65
C GLU A 89 -13.10 5.17 -9.60
N GLN A 90 -12.53 5.39 -8.41
CA GLN A 90 -11.28 6.14 -8.28
C GLN A 90 -10.13 5.47 -9.05
N MET A 91 -9.97 4.14 -8.93
CA MET A 91 -8.95 3.40 -9.69
C MET A 91 -9.19 3.47 -11.20
N ASN A 92 -10.44 3.48 -11.65
CA ASN A 92 -10.77 3.64 -13.07
C ASN A 92 -10.42 5.04 -13.62
N ASP A 93 -10.62 6.09 -12.81
CA ASP A 93 -10.28 7.46 -13.21
C ASP A 93 -8.74 7.69 -13.20
N GLN A 94 -8.00 7.07 -12.27
CA GLN A 94 -6.56 7.29 -12.10
C GLN A 94 -5.66 6.28 -12.82
N GLU A 95 -6.19 5.12 -13.22
CA GLU A 95 -5.49 4.01 -13.89
C GLU A 95 -4.15 3.62 -13.22
N PRO A 96 -4.15 3.20 -11.93
CA PRO A 96 -2.93 2.82 -11.24
C PRO A 96 -2.31 1.55 -11.81
N ALA A 97 -0.99 1.52 -11.94
CA ALA A 97 -0.24 0.36 -12.43
C ALA A 97 0.01 -0.70 -11.32
N SER A 98 -0.08 -0.30 -10.06
CA SER A 98 0.14 -1.16 -8.88
C SER A 98 -0.79 -0.80 -7.72
N VAL A 99 -0.82 -1.64 -6.68
CA VAL A 99 -1.57 -1.35 -5.44
C VAL A 99 -0.99 -0.13 -4.72
N ALA A 100 0.33 0.03 -4.72
CA ALA A 100 0.96 1.23 -4.17
C ALA A 100 0.51 2.48 -4.95
N ASP A 101 0.47 2.43 -6.28
CA ASP A 101 0.00 3.56 -7.09
C ASP A 101 -1.46 3.93 -6.80
N ALA A 102 -2.32 2.95 -6.51
CA ALA A 102 -3.71 3.21 -6.13
C ALA A 102 -3.81 4.07 -4.86
N LEU A 103 -2.81 4.00 -3.98
CA LEU A 103 -2.74 4.76 -2.74
C LEU A 103 -2.04 6.13 -2.86
N ASN A 104 -1.70 6.59 -4.07
CA ASN A 104 -0.97 7.84 -4.30
C ASN A 104 -1.67 9.10 -3.77
N TYR A 105 -2.98 9.05 -3.55
CA TYR A 105 -3.79 10.17 -3.05
C TYR A 105 -4.35 9.92 -1.64
N THR A 106 -3.72 9.00 -0.89
CA THR A 106 -4.11 8.62 0.47
C THR A 106 -3.20 9.30 1.50
N SER A 107 -3.75 9.78 2.61
CA SER A 107 -2.98 10.37 3.70
C SER A 107 -2.10 9.31 4.41
N GLY A 108 -1.04 9.74 5.08
CA GLY A 108 -0.18 8.86 5.88
C GLY A 108 0.64 7.83 5.10
N VAL A 109 0.59 7.86 3.76
CA VAL A 109 1.17 6.82 2.90
C VAL A 109 2.21 7.42 1.95
N ILE A 110 3.36 6.75 1.82
CA ILE A 110 4.39 7.01 0.81
C ILE A 110 4.54 5.77 -0.06
N THR A 111 4.28 5.94 -1.34
CA THR A 111 4.24 4.87 -2.34
C THR A 111 5.44 4.90 -3.29
N THR A 112 6.12 6.05 -3.36
CA THR A 112 7.16 6.34 -4.36
C THR A 112 8.57 6.03 -3.87
N TYR A 113 8.74 5.39 -2.71
CA TYR A 113 10.05 5.18 -2.08
C TYR A 113 11.10 4.58 -3.03
N ARG A 114 10.73 3.58 -3.81
CA ARG A 114 11.67 2.94 -4.75
C ARG A 114 11.67 3.55 -6.15
N GLY A 115 10.90 4.60 -6.37
CA GLY A 115 10.82 5.30 -7.65
C GLY A 115 10.57 4.35 -8.83
N ASN A 116 11.48 4.34 -9.80
CA ASN A 116 11.41 3.49 -10.99
C ASN A 116 11.94 2.05 -10.78
N SER A 117 12.35 1.68 -9.55
CA SER A 117 12.79 0.33 -9.19
C SER A 117 11.59 -0.46 -8.61
N ASN A 118 10.79 -1.05 -9.46
CA ASN A 118 9.42 -1.52 -9.19
C ASN A 118 9.29 -3.02 -8.84
N ARG A 119 10.38 -3.71 -8.55
CA ARG A 119 10.35 -5.12 -8.10
C ARG A 119 9.38 -5.33 -6.92
N ASN A 120 9.34 -4.38 -6.00
CA ASN A 120 8.52 -4.43 -4.80
C ASN A 120 7.47 -3.32 -4.88
N ASP A 121 6.22 -3.70 -4.74
CA ASP A 121 5.08 -2.80 -4.57
C ASP A 121 5.02 -2.38 -3.09
N GLU A 122 6.00 -1.55 -2.67
CA GLU A 122 6.23 -1.18 -1.28
C GLU A 122 5.36 0.01 -0.87
N VAL A 123 4.73 -0.10 0.29
CA VAL A 123 3.96 0.96 0.93
C VAL A 123 4.57 1.29 2.28
N ILE A 124 4.89 2.56 2.50
CA ILE A 124 5.29 3.11 3.80
C ILE A 124 4.07 3.78 4.41
N SER A 125 3.74 3.46 5.63
CA SER A 125 2.64 4.08 6.35
C SER A 125 3.09 4.63 7.69
N ARG A 126 2.73 5.89 7.97
CA ARG A 126 3.10 6.61 9.21
C ARG A 126 4.59 6.52 9.55
N GLY A 127 5.46 6.47 8.53
CA GLY A 127 6.91 6.34 8.67
C GLY A 127 7.44 4.91 8.83
N PHE A 128 6.59 3.90 8.85
CA PHE A 128 6.99 2.49 8.91
C PHE A 128 6.88 1.83 7.54
N ARG A 129 7.98 1.21 7.14
CA ARG A 129 8.12 0.55 5.84
C ARG A 129 7.41 -0.81 5.81
N TYR A 130 7.12 -1.28 4.60
CA TYR A 130 6.57 -2.61 4.33
C TYR A 130 5.22 -2.86 5.02
N ALA A 131 4.25 -1.93 4.86
CA ALA A 131 2.88 -2.20 5.29
C ALA A 131 2.41 -3.55 4.70
N PRO A 132 2.01 -4.52 5.54
CA PRO A 132 1.53 -5.81 5.08
C PRO A 132 0.31 -5.65 4.17
N LYS A 133 0.16 -6.58 3.22
CA LYS A 133 -1.00 -6.65 2.34
C LYS A 133 -1.88 -7.82 2.72
N LEU A 134 -3.17 -7.56 2.76
CA LEU A 134 -4.21 -8.57 2.94
C LEU A 134 -5.06 -8.64 1.67
N LEU A 135 -5.45 -9.84 1.28
CA LEU A 135 -6.41 -10.06 0.19
C LEU A 135 -7.62 -10.79 0.76
N ASP A 136 -8.79 -10.15 0.65
CA ASP A 136 -10.06 -10.63 1.23
C ASP A 136 -9.94 -11.05 2.71
N GLY A 137 -9.25 -10.21 3.51
CA GLY A 137 -9.08 -10.38 4.96
C GLY A 137 -7.96 -11.33 5.39
N LEU A 138 -7.28 -12.02 4.48
CA LEU A 138 -6.17 -12.94 4.75
C LEU A 138 -4.85 -12.38 4.25
N HIS A 139 -3.74 -12.70 4.93
CA HIS A 139 -2.41 -12.27 4.52
C HIS A 139 -2.09 -12.68 3.08
N PHE A 140 -1.48 -11.76 2.32
CA PHE A 140 -1.08 -11.94 0.93
C PHE A 140 0.39 -11.54 0.74
N GLY A 141 1.25 -12.50 0.85
CA GLY A 141 2.68 -12.30 0.89
C GLY A 141 3.18 -11.92 2.28
N LEU A 142 4.44 -12.19 2.53
CA LEU A 142 5.09 -11.73 3.75
C LEU A 142 5.51 -10.27 3.56
N SER A 143 5.32 -9.46 4.59
CA SER A 143 6.00 -8.19 4.71
C SER A 143 7.48 -8.49 4.96
N SER A 144 8.28 -8.68 3.94
CA SER A 144 9.68 -9.00 4.16
C SER A 144 10.59 -7.94 3.58
N GLN A 145 11.57 -7.55 4.37
CA GLN A 145 12.69 -6.74 3.92
C GLN A 145 13.50 -7.45 2.82
N ASN A 146 13.29 -8.75 2.61
CA ASN A 146 14.11 -9.61 1.75
C ASN A 146 13.49 -9.97 0.40
N GLY A 147 12.55 -9.17 -0.10
CA GLY A 147 11.95 -9.39 -1.42
C GLY A 147 10.78 -10.37 -1.36
N GLY A 148 9.98 -10.40 -2.39
CA GLY A 148 8.91 -11.37 -2.53
C GLY A 148 7.61 -11.02 -1.83
N ALA A 149 7.29 -9.75 -1.62
CA ALA A 149 5.91 -9.37 -1.33
C ALA A 149 5.03 -9.69 -2.54
N GLY A 150 3.92 -10.39 -2.33
CA GLY A 150 2.95 -10.65 -3.38
C GLY A 150 2.51 -9.34 -4.05
N GLN A 151 2.38 -9.36 -5.37
CA GLN A 151 1.80 -8.27 -6.14
C GLN A 151 0.54 -8.76 -6.81
N ILE A 152 -0.50 -7.96 -6.78
CA ILE A 152 -1.72 -8.22 -7.51
C ILE A 152 -2.03 -7.03 -8.41
N ASP A 153 -2.51 -7.30 -9.62
CA ASP A 153 -2.89 -6.21 -10.52
C ASP A 153 -4.14 -5.50 -10.00
N PRO A 154 -4.18 -4.16 -9.91
CA PRO A 154 -5.35 -3.41 -9.45
C PRO A 154 -6.61 -3.68 -10.30
N TRP A 155 -6.47 -4.13 -11.55
CA TRP A 155 -7.60 -4.54 -12.38
C TRP A 155 -8.42 -5.69 -11.77
N LEU A 156 -7.78 -6.58 -11.02
CA LEU A 156 -8.43 -7.72 -10.37
C LEU A 156 -9.16 -7.35 -9.06
N LEU A 157 -9.02 -6.11 -8.59
CA LEU A 157 -9.52 -5.65 -7.31
C LEU A 157 -10.77 -4.78 -7.46
N GLU A 158 -11.68 -4.89 -6.51
CA GLU A 158 -12.85 -4.01 -6.37
C GLU A 158 -12.49 -2.75 -5.58
N ARG A 159 -11.68 -2.86 -4.52
CA ARG A 159 -11.19 -1.75 -3.71
C ARG A 159 -9.85 -2.04 -3.09
N VAL A 160 -9.16 -0.97 -2.71
CA VAL A 160 -7.95 -0.98 -1.89
C VAL A 160 -8.19 -0.08 -0.68
N GLU A 161 -7.92 -0.58 0.51
CA GLU A 161 -8.16 0.15 1.75
C GLU A 161 -6.85 0.23 2.52
N MET A 162 -6.62 1.37 3.18
CA MET A 162 -5.52 1.54 4.13
C MET A 162 -6.09 1.67 5.54
N VAL A 163 -5.79 0.71 6.40
CA VAL A 163 -6.08 0.81 7.84
C VAL A 163 -4.84 1.39 8.50
N HIS A 164 -4.94 2.60 9.02
CA HIS A 164 -3.82 3.32 9.61
C HIS A 164 -3.57 2.90 11.05
N GLY A 165 -2.29 2.76 11.41
CA GLY A 165 -1.88 2.34 12.74
C GLY A 165 -2.03 0.84 13.02
N PRO A 166 -1.71 0.40 14.25
CA PRO A 166 -1.71 -1.00 14.62
C PRO A 166 -3.07 -1.67 14.44
N ALA A 167 -3.12 -2.73 13.63
CA ALA A 167 -4.31 -3.56 13.39
C ALA A 167 -4.09 -5.02 13.85
N GLY A 168 -3.14 -5.25 14.77
CA GLY A 168 -2.75 -6.58 15.22
C GLY A 168 -3.88 -7.38 15.81
N VAL A 169 -4.80 -6.72 16.50
CA VAL A 169 -5.98 -7.36 17.13
C VAL A 169 -6.91 -8.05 16.11
N LEU A 170 -6.89 -7.64 14.85
CA LEU A 170 -7.74 -8.23 13.80
C LEU A 170 -6.98 -9.25 12.96
N TYR A 171 -5.70 -8.97 12.67
CA TYR A 171 -4.94 -9.65 11.63
C TYR A 171 -3.67 -10.35 12.14
N GLY A 172 -3.39 -10.27 13.47
CA GLY A 172 -2.20 -10.84 14.07
C GLY A 172 -0.95 -10.06 13.70
N GLN A 173 -0.07 -10.67 12.93
CA GLN A 173 1.19 -10.08 12.49
C GLN A 173 0.97 -8.87 11.56
N VAL A 174 1.23 -7.65 12.05
CA VAL A 174 1.13 -6.42 11.26
C VAL A 174 2.15 -5.37 11.69
N SER A 175 2.50 -4.48 10.75
CA SER A 175 3.32 -3.29 11.00
C SER A 175 2.59 -2.29 11.92
N PRO A 176 3.29 -1.57 12.78
CA PRO A 176 2.66 -0.52 13.60
C PRO A 176 2.14 0.67 12.77
N GLY A 177 2.60 0.84 11.54
CA GLY A 177 2.10 1.88 10.63
C GLY A 177 0.74 1.58 10.02
N GLY A 178 0.34 0.32 9.98
CA GLY A 178 -0.93 -0.09 9.40
C GLY A 178 -0.83 -1.22 8.40
N VAL A 179 -1.92 -1.47 7.69
CA VAL A 179 -2.09 -2.60 6.75
C VAL A 179 -2.90 -2.18 5.53
N VAL A 180 -2.49 -2.68 4.35
CA VAL A 180 -3.23 -2.51 3.09
C VAL A 180 -4.18 -3.68 2.93
N VAL A 181 -5.47 -3.42 2.84
CA VAL A 181 -6.52 -4.42 2.63
C VAL A 181 -7.03 -4.31 1.20
N MET A 182 -6.97 -5.41 0.47
CA MET A 182 -7.39 -5.52 -0.92
C MET A 182 -8.62 -6.42 -0.99
N THR A 183 -9.63 -6.00 -1.74
CA THR A 183 -10.85 -6.77 -1.97
C THR A 183 -10.91 -7.20 -3.42
N SER A 184 -11.00 -8.50 -3.67
CA SER A 184 -11.16 -9.07 -5.01
C SER A 184 -12.50 -8.69 -5.63
N LYS A 185 -12.56 -8.56 -6.95
CA LYS A 185 -13.83 -8.50 -7.69
C LYS A 185 -14.60 -9.79 -7.47
N ARG A 186 -15.87 -9.67 -7.06
CA ARG A 186 -16.77 -10.81 -6.76
C ARG A 186 -17.92 -10.88 -7.76
N PRO A 187 -18.51 -12.07 -7.96
CA PRO A 187 -19.74 -12.22 -8.73
C PRO A 187 -20.86 -11.34 -8.20
N THR A 188 -21.67 -10.78 -9.09
CA THR A 188 -22.86 -9.97 -8.78
C THR A 188 -24.04 -10.46 -9.58
N ALA A 189 -25.26 -10.14 -9.12
CA ALA A 189 -26.48 -10.44 -9.87
C ALA A 189 -26.60 -9.58 -11.14
N GLN A 190 -25.95 -8.41 -11.15
CA GLN A 190 -25.91 -7.53 -12.31
C GLN A 190 -24.94 -8.10 -13.35
N SER A 191 -25.38 -8.16 -14.62
CA SER A 191 -24.51 -8.55 -15.73
C SER A 191 -23.41 -7.52 -15.95
N ILE A 192 -22.20 -7.99 -16.12
CA ILE A 192 -21.01 -7.20 -16.40
C ILE A 192 -20.38 -7.72 -17.68
N HIS A 193 -20.22 -6.85 -18.64
CA HIS A 193 -19.52 -7.11 -19.88
C HIS A 193 -18.65 -5.91 -20.19
N GLU A 194 -17.35 -6.06 -19.95
CA GLU A 194 -16.39 -4.97 -20.13
C GLU A 194 -15.12 -5.50 -20.80
N VAL A 195 -14.66 -4.78 -21.82
CA VAL A 195 -13.34 -4.96 -22.42
C VAL A 195 -12.63 -3.62 -22.48
N LYS A 196 -11.32 -3.64 -22.26
CA LYS A 196 -10.46 -2.47 -22.26
C LYS A 196 -9.22 -2.74 -23.10
N PHE A 197 -8.84 -1.78 -23.94
CA PHE A 197 -7.57 -1.76 -24.66
C PHE A 197 -6.84 -0.48 -24.33
N SER A 198 -5.55 -0.59 -24.01
CA SER A 198 -4.71 0.56 -23.67
C SER A 198 -3.41 0.54 -24.44
N THR A 199 -2.94 1.74 -24.80
CA THR A 199 -1.61 1.99 -25.37
C THR A 199 -1.00 3.23 -24.74
N GLY A 200 0.30 3.43 -24.89
CA GLY A 200 0.94 4.59 -24.28
C GLY A 200 2.38 4.80 -24.72
N ASN A 201 2.98 5.84 -24.15
CA ASN A 201 4.42 6.01 -24.28
C ASN A 201 5.12 4.80 -23.64
N ARG A 202 6.36 4.51 -23.93
CA ARG A 202 7.10 3.30 -23.52
C ARG A 202 6.54 2.00 -24.14
N HIS A 203 5.89 2.10 -25.32
CA HIS A 203 5.35 0.93 -26.03
C HIS A 203 4.39 0.09 -25.19
N LEU A 204 3.56 0.75 -24.38
CA LEU A 204 2.50 0.06 -23.64
C LEU A 204 1.53 -0.58 -24.62
N ALA A 205 1.24 -1.86 -24.44
CA ALA A 205 0.13 -2.59 -25.03
C ALA A 205 -0.56 -3.39 -23.94
N GLU A 206 -1.83 -3.10 -23.70
CA GLU A 206 -2.62 -3.74 -22.64
C GLU A 206 -3.99 -4.10 -23.18
N THR A 207 -4.48 -5.26 -22.79
CA THR A 207 -5.88 -5.66 -22.93
C THR A 207 -6.38 -6.20 -21.60
N ALA A 208 -7.60 -5.83 -21.24
CA ALA A 208 -8.24 -6.31 -20.03
C ALA A 208 -9.73 -6.60 -20.30
N PHE A 209 -10.30 -7.49 -19.52
CA PHE A 209 -11.72 -7.82 -19.60
C PHE A 209 -12.30 -8.11 -18.22
N ASP A 210 -13.62 -7.95 -18.12
CA ASP A 210 -14.39 -8.22 -16.92
C ASP A 210 -15.80 -8.67 -17.30
N PHE A 211 -16.10 -9.93 -17.06
CA PHE A 211 -17.39 -10.56 -17.37
C PHE A 211 -17.99 -11.13 -16.11
N GLY A 212 -19.29 -10.94 -15.91
CA GLY A 212 -19.97 -11.44 -14.73
C GLY A 212 -21.48 -11.44 -14.90
N GLY A 213 -22.16 -12.15 -14.00
CA GLY A 213 -23.60 -12.21 -13.97
C GLY A 213 -24.12 -13.54 -13.45
N LYS A 214 -25.37 -13.80 -13.72
CA LYS A 214 -26.09 -15.03 -13.33
C LYS A 214 -25.70 -16.18 -14.23
N LEU A 215 -25.60 -17.39 -13.67
CA LEU A 215 -25.41 -18.64 -14.41
C LEU A 215 -26.69 -19.47 -14.55
N ASN A 216 -27.71 -19.18 -13.70
CA ASN A 216 -29.01 -19.90 -13.74
C ASN A 216 -30.17 -18.94 -13.52
N ASP A 217 -31.35 -19.38 -13.90
CA ASP A 217 -32.60 -18.58 -13.80
C ASP A 217 -33.06 -18.42 -12.34
N ASP A 218 -32.71 -19.35 -11.45
CA ASP A 218 -33.11 -19.34 -10.03
C ASP A 218 -32.33 -18.32 -9.21
N ASN A 219 -31.36 -17.58 -9.80
CA ASN A 219 -30.50 -16.63 -9.13
C ASN A 219 -29.71 -17.20 -7.94
N THR A 220 -29.29 -18.46 -8.04
CA THR A 220 -28.50 -19.15 -7.01
C THR A 220 -27.04 -19.32 -7.39
N LEU A 221 -26.69 -19.15 -8.67
CA LEU A 221 -25.32 -19.27 -9.18
C LEU A 221 -24.93 -18.02 -9.95
N PHE A 222 -23.75 -17.47 -9.60
CA PHE A 222 -23.18 -16.30 -10.22
C PHE A 222 -21.71 -16.52 -10.55
N TYR A 223 -21.22 -15.83 -11.56
CA TYR A 223 -19.81 -15.87 -11.93
C TYR A 223 -19.22 -14.47 -12.10
N ARG A 224 -17.93 -14.38 -11.94
CA ARG A 224 -17.12 -13.25 -12.38
C ARG A 224 -15.83 -13.78 -12.98
N LEU A 225 -15.48 -13.31 -14.14
CA LEU A 225 -14.23 -13.65 -14.82
C LEU A 225 -13.58 -12.36 -15.28
N ASN A 226 -12.47 -12.00 -14.67
CA ASN A 226 -11.72 -10.81 -15.05
C ASN A 226 -10.26 -11.17 -15.29
N GLY A 227 -9.60 -10.39 -16.14
CA GLY A 227 -8.21 -10.64 -16.49
C GLY A 227 -7.59 -9.48 -17.22
N ILE A 228 -6.26 -9.51 -17.30
CA ILE A 228 -5.43 -8.48 -17.93
C ILE A 228 -4.18 -9.11 -18.54
N ALA A 229 -3.76 -8.59 -19.69
CA ALA A 229 -2.46 -8.87 -20.30
C ALA A 229 -1.80 -7.54 -20.66
N ARG A 230 -0.57 -7.34 -20.21
CA ARG A 230 0.17 -6.08 -20.38
C ARG A 230 1.62 -6.35 -20.78
N THR A 231 2.15 -5.50 -21.66
CA THR A 231 3.59 -5.37 -21.91
C THR A 231 3.95 -3.90 -22.05
N GLU A 232 5.07 -3.49 -21.43
CA GLU A 232 5.57 -2.13 -21.57
C GLU A 232 7.10 -2.09 -21.35
N HIS A 233 7.75 -1.05 -21.87
CA HIS A 233 9.11 -0.70 -21.52
C HIS A 233 9.12 0.11 -20.22
N GLU A 234 10.11 -0.09 -19.38
CA GLU A 234 10.27 0.68 -18.16
C GLU A 234 10.97 2.03 -18.41
N PHE A 235 11.02 2.87 -17.39
CA PHE A 235 11.84 4.09 -17.40
C PHE A 235 13.34 3.77 -17.42
N VAL A 236 13.73 2.63 -16.88
CA VAL A 236 15.08 2.11 -16.90
C VAL A 236 15.36 1.50 -18.27
N LYS A 237 16.41 1.99 -18.94
CA LYS A 237 16.76 1.56 -20.29
C LYS A 237 16.99 0.05 -20.38
N ASP A 238 16.56 -0.55 -21.49
CA ASP A 238 16.66 -1.98 -21.78
C ASP A 238 15.96 -2.88 -20.75
N SER A 239 14.92 -2.35 -20.09
CA SER A 239 14.07 -3.07 -19.16
C SER A 239 12.61 -3.07 -19.61
N LYS A 240 11.90 -4.15 -19.33
CA LYS A 240 10.49 -4.36 -19.70
C LYS A 240 9.71 -4.96 -18.55
N GLN A 241 8.42 -4.64 -18.51
CA GLN A 241 7.43 -5.37 -17.71
C GLN A 241 6.48 -6.13 -18.62
N GLN A 242 6.12 -7.35 -18.20
CA GLN A 242 5.11 -8.18 -18.85
C GLN A 242 4.29 -8.88 -17.79
N ARG A 243 2.99 -8.88 -17.96
CA ARG A 243 2.03 -9.51 -17.04
C ARG A 243 0.88 -10.13 -17.80
N VAL A 244 0.48 -11.32 -17.37
CA VAL A 244 -0.81 -11.93 -17.66
C VAL A 244 -1.44 -12.33 -16.35
N ALA A 245 -2.66 -11.89 -16.08
CA ALA A 245 -3.38 -12.25 -14.88
C ALA A 245 -4.85 -12.53 -15.18
N ILE A 246 -5.42 -13.52 -14.45
CA ILE A 246 -6.82 -13.91 -14.55
C ILE A 246 -7.35 -14.27 -13.16
N ALA A 247 -8.59 -13.88 -12.87
CA ALA A 247 -9.25 -14.16 -11.60
C ALA A 247 -10.70 -14.62 -11.81
N PRO A 248 -10.95 -15.93 -12.02
CA PRO A 248 -12.29 -16.49 -11.99
C PRO A 248 -12.82 -16.59 -10.56
N ALA A 249 -14.10 -16.26 -10.39
CA ALA A 249 -14.82 -16.37 -9.14
C ALA A 249 -16.24 -16.88 -9.37
N PHE A 250 -16.77 -17.64 -8.39
CA PHE A 250 -18.12 -18.18 -8.43
C PHE A 250 -18.78 -17.98 -7.07
N THR A 251 -20.04 -17.56 -7.08
CA THR A 251 -20.88 -17.49 -5.88
C THR A 251 -22.05 -18.44 -6.03
N TRP A 252 -22.24 -19.27 -5.01
CA TRP A 252 -23.38 -20.15 -4.87
C TRP A 252 -24.20 -19.79 -3.63
N LEU A 253 -25.50 -19.61 -3.83
CA LEU A 253 -26.48 -19.31 -2.82
C LEU A 253 -27.43 -20.53 -2.72
N PRO A 254 -27.11 -21.55 -1.91
CA PRO A 254 -27.96 -22.73 -1.78
C PRO A 254 -29.33 -22.41 -1.16
N ASN A 255 -29.39 -21.35 -0.37
CA ASN A 255 -30.60 -20.80 0.26
C ASN A 255 -30.34 -19.31 0.62
N GLU A 256 -31.34 -18.65 1.21
CA GLU A 256 -31.28 -17.22 1.59
C GLU A 256 -30.27 -16.93 2.73
N ASP A 257 -29.95 -17.95 3.54
CA ASP A 257 -29.08 -17.83 4.71
C ASP A 257 -27.62 -18.16 4.41
N THR A 258 -27.31 -18.78 3.25
CA THR A 258 -25.97 -19.30 2.97
C THR A 258 -25.43 -18.73 1.67
N SER A 259 -24.22 -18.19 1.75
CA SER A 259 -23.42 -17.74 0.59
C SER A 259 -22.06 -18.41 0.61
N PHE A 260 -21.70 -19.04 -0.50
CA PHE A 260 -20.36 -19.59 -0.74
C PHE A 260 -19.76 -18.95 -1.98
N THR A 261 -18.63 -18.24 -1.81
CA THR A 261 -17.90 -17.59 -2.91
C THR A 261 -16.52 -18.18 -3.06
N LEU A 262 -16.28 -18.90 -4.16
CA LEU A 262 -14.95 -19.35 -4.56
C LEU A 262 -14.20 -18.20 -5.23
N LEU A 263 -12.97 -17.95 -4.79
CA LEU A 263 -12.08 -16.89 -5.29
C LEU A 263 -10.76 -17.52 -5.74
N THR A 264 -10.41 -17.33 -7.00
CA THR A 264 -9.16 -17.84 -7.54
C THR A 264 -8.41 -16.73 -8.28
N SER A 265 -7.10 -16.85 -8.36
CA SER A 265 -6.29 -15.96 -9.22
C SER A 265 -5.04 -16.67 -9.70
N TYR A 266 -4.64 -16.35 -10.92
CA TYR A 266 -3.34 -16.71 -11.48
C TYR A 266 -2.71 -15.48 -12.11
N GLN A 267 -1.46 -15.20 -11.78
CA GLN A 267 -0.69 -14.12 -12.37
C GLN A 267 0.71 -14.63 -12.73
N ASN A 268 1.11 -14.39 -13.97
CA ASN A 268 2.46 -14.66 -14.47
C ASN A 268 3.06 -13.36 -14.98
N ASP A 269 4.17 -12.97 -14.37
CA ASP A 269 5.01 -11.84 -14.78
C ASP A 269 6.32 -12.39 -15.36
N PRO A 270 6.40 -12.73 -16.67
CA PRO A 270 7.64 -13.23 -17.29
C PRO A 270 8.78 -12.23 -17.18
N LYS A 271 8.43 -10.95 -17.06
CA LYS A 271 9.30 -9.82 -16.74
C LYS A 271 8.61 -8.98 -15.66
N ALA A 272 9.04 -9.18 -14.42
CA ALA A 272 8.40 -8.63 -13.23
C ALA A 272 9.00 -7.30 -12.76
N GLY A 273 9.66 -6.58 -13.66
CA GLY A 273 10.25 -5.29 -13.36
C GLY A 273 11.74 -5.31 -13.02
N SER A 274 12.28 -4.15 -12.74
CA SER A 274 13.71 -3.93 -12.49
C SER A 274 14.03 -3.62 -11.04
N ARG A 275 15.30 -3.86 -10.68
CA ARG A 275 15.90 -3.43 -9.44
C ARG A 275 17.08 -2.51 -9.79
N ASN A 276 16.91 -1.22 -9.59
CA ASN A 276 17.87 -0.21 -10.04
C ASN A 276 18.36 0.65 -8.88
N PHE A 277 19.29 0.14 -8.11
CA PHE A 277 19.96 0.85 -7.02
C PHE A 277 21.11 1.66 -7.55
N LEU A 278 21.06 2.98 -7.41
CA LEU A 278 22.09 3.90 -7.83
C LEU A 278 22.92 4.40 -6.65
N PRO A 279 24.20 4.75 -6.84
CA PRO A 279 25.01 5.36 -5.80
C PRO A 279 24.53 6.81 -5.53
N ARG A 280 24.67 7.28 -4.28
CA ARG A 280 24.36 8.66 -3.91
C ARG A 280 25.22 9.67 -4.70
N ALA A 281 26.53 9.40 -4.85
CA ALA A 281 27.38 10.13 -5.78
C ALA A 281 26.93 9.87 -7.22
N GLY A 282 26.68 10.89 -7.98
CA GLY A 282 26.11 10.84 -9.32
C GLY A 282 24.57 10.81 -9.35
N THR A 283 23.88 10.56 -8.22
CA THR A 283 22.42 10.61 -8.17
C THR A 283 21.91 11.83 -7.41
N LEU A 284 22.35 12.01 -6.17
CA LEU A 284 21.99 13.16 -5.34
C LEU A 284 22.98 14.31 -5.53
N PHE A 285 24.24 14.01 -5.73
CA PHE A 285 25.31 14.98 -5.99
C PHE A 285 26.02 14.67 -7.31
N PRO A 286 26.42 15.70 -8.09
CA PRO A 286 27.15 15.46 -9.32
C PRO A 286 28.57 14.94 -9.04
N THR A 287 29.12 14.18 -9.96
CA THR A 287 30.54 13.80 -10.04
C THR A 287 31.24 14.61 -11.13
N SER A 288 32.52 14.33 -11.44
CA SER A 288 33.22 14.97 -12.56
C SER A 288 32.52 14.78 -13.91
N ALA A 289 31.80 13.65 -14.07
CA ALA A 289 30.97 13.33 -15.23
C ALA A 289 29.52 13.83 -15.11
N GLY A 290 29.21 14.62 -14.07
CA GLY A 290 27.85 15.07 -13.78
C GLY A 290 27.00 14.01 -13.07
N TYR A 291 25.71 13.94 -13.43
CA TYR A 291 24.76 13.00 -12.85
C TYR A 291 24.70 11.71 -13.67
N VAL A 292 24.36 10.59 -13.00
CA VAL A 292 23.97 9.33 -13.65
C VAL A 292 22.78 9.62 -14.56
N PRO A 293 22.79 9.18 -15.85
CA PRO A 293 21.64 9.35 -16.73
C PRO A 293 20.35 8.81 -16.11
N TYR A 294 19.26 9.55 -16.28
CA TYR A 294 17.99 9.28 -15.59
C TYR A 294 17.39 7.88 -15.90
N ASP A 295 17.66 7.39 -17.09
CA ASP A 295 17.26 6.07 -17.59
C ASP A 295 18.35 4.99 -17.43
N PHE A 296 19.46 5.30 -16.76
CA PHE A 296 20.59 4.39 -16.63
C PHE A 296 20.20 3.10 -15.92
N ASN A 297 20.51 1.97 -16.55
CA ASN A 297 20.36 0.65 -15.97
C ASN A 297 21.68 0.24 -15.31
N ILE A 298 21.68 0.16 -13.97
CA ILE A 298 22.87 -0.28 -13.20
C ILE A 298 23.17 -1.75 -13.43
N SER A 299 22.18 -2.56 -13.78
CA SER A 299 22.35 -3.98 -14.02
C SER A 299 22.84 -4.25 -15.46
N GLU A 300 22.96 -5.50 -15.84
CA GLU A 300 23.38 -5.93 -17.17
C GLU A 300 22.18 -6.54 -17.90
N PRO A 301 21.61 -5.86 -18.95
CA PRO A 301 20.40 -6.34 -19.61
C PRO A 301 20.51 -7.76 -20.18
N SER A 302 21.69 -8.16 -20.66
CA SER A 302 21.93 -9.52 -21.21
C SER A 302 21.91 -10.61 -20.13
N PHE A 303 22.18 -10.26 -18.88
CA PHE A 303 22.15 -11.17 -17.72
C PHE A 303 20.83 -11.12 -16.96
N ASN A 304 20.11 -10.00 -17.04
CA ASN A 304 18.90 -9.77 -16.25
C ASN A 304 17.81 -10.81 -16.51
N LYS A 305 17.27 -11.34 -15.43
CA LYS A 305 16.02 -12.11 -15.40
C LYS A 305 15.19 -11.63 -14.24
N SER A 306 13.91 -11.41 -14.48
CA SER A 306 12.96 -11.06 -13.43
C SER A 306 11.67 -11.78 -13.77
N ARG A 307 11.41 -12.93 -13.14
CA ARG A 307 10.18 -13.70 -13.32
C ARG A 307 9.48 -13.85 -11.98
N ARG A 308 8.18 -13.67 -12.00
CA ARG A 308 7.30 -14.00 -10.89
C ARG A 308 6.08 -14.75 -11.44
N GLU A 309 5.74 -15.82 -10.76
CA GLU A 309 4.52 -16.58 -11.00
C GLU A 309 3.81 -16.78 -9.67
N GLN A 310 2.51 -16.54 -9.64
CA GLN A 310 1.71 -16.72 -8.42
C GLN A 310 0.33 -17.25 -8.77
N ALA A 311 -0.17 -18.12 -7.91
CA ALA A 311 -1.51 -18.67 -8.00
C ALA A 311 -2.16 -18.68 -6.62
N SER A 312 -3.44 -18.39 -6.54
CA SER A 312 -4.19 -18.54 -5.30
C SER A 312 -5.55 -19.19 -5.55
N ILE A 313 -5.98 -19.94 -4.56
CA ILE A 313 -7.33 -20.49 -4.47
C ILE A 313 -7.84 -20.29 -3.04
N GLY A 314 -9.07 -19.84 -2.92
CA GLY A 314 -9.69 -19.60 -1.63
C GLY A 314 -11.20 -19.48 -1.75
N TYR A 315 -11.86 -19.34 -0.62
CA TYR A 315 -13.28 -19.10 -0.57
C TYR A 315 -13.67 -18.23 0.61
N SER A 316 -14.85 -17.65 0.51
CA SER A 316 -15.60 -17.02 1.60
C SER A 316 -16.93 -17.77 1.74
N LEU A 317 -17.19 -18.32 2.92
CA LEU A 317 -18.45 -18.94 3.31
C LEU A 317 -19.11 -18.07 4.36
N GLU A 318 -20.35 -17.70 4.14
CA GLU A 318 -21.20 -16.99 5.11
C GLU A 318 -22.47 -17.78 5.34
N HIS A 319 -22.85 -17.94 6.61
CA HIS A 319 -24.11 -18.60 6.99
C HIS A 319 -24.77 -17.85 8.15
N ASN A 320 -26.02 -17.45 7.95
CA ASN A 320 -26.85 -16.83 8.96
C ASN A 320 -27.70 -17.90 9.66
N PHE A 321 -27.38 -18.22 10.90
CA PHE A 321 -28.20 -19.11 11.73
C PHE A 321 -29.51 -18.44 12.14
N SER A 322 -29.49 -17.11 12.24
CA SER A 322 -30.60 -16.23 12.49
C SER A 322 -30.21 -14.79 12.17
N ASP A 323 -31.13 -13.84 12.27
CA ASP A 323 -30.84 -12.40 12.14
C ASP A 323 -29.79 -11.92 13.16
N ALA A 324 -29.66 -12.63 14.29
CA ALA A 324 -28.77 -12.27 15.38
C ALA A 324 -27.45 -13.04 15.41
N LEU A 325 -27.31 -14.14 14.68
CA LEU A 325 -26.13 -15.01 14.74
C LEU A 325 -25.70 -15.43 13.34
N SER A 326 -24.47 -15.09 12.96
CA SER A 326 -23.89 -15.49 11.69
C SER A 326 -22.45 -16.02 11.84
N PHE A 327 -22.08 -16.92 10.94
CA PHE A 327 -20.75 -17.51 10.83
C PHE A 327 -20.13 -17.12 9.47
N THR A 328 -18.86 -16.72 9.50
CA THR A 328 -18.09 -16.46 8.29
C THR A 328 -16.77 -17.24 8.36
N GLN A 329 -16.40 -17.89 7.27
CA GLN A 329 -15.11 -18.53 7.12
C GLN A 329 -14.45 -18.07 5.84
N ASN A 330 -13.25 -17.51 5.94
CA ASN A 330 -12.39 -17.18 4.82
C ASN A 330 -11.18 -18.12 4.80
N LEU A 331 -10.89 -18.71 3.64
CA LEU A 331 -9.74 -19.59 3.45
C LEU A 331 -9.02 -19.22 2.17
N ARG A 332 -7.68 -19.24 2.19
CA ARG A 332 -6.85 -19.08 1.00
C ARG A 332 -5.56 -19.86 1.09
N PHE A 333 -5.20 -20.49 -0.02
CA PHE A 333 -3.87 -21.00 -0.31
C PHE A 333 -3.25 -20.16 -1.43
N THR A 334 -1.99 -19.75 -1.28
CA THR A 334 -1.24 -19.00 -2.29
C THR A 334 0.12 -19.66 -2.51
N HIS A 335 0.44 -19.91 -3.76
CA HIS A 335 1.76 -20.34 -4.21
C HIS A 335 2.42 -19.22 -5.01
N ARG A 336 3.72 -18.96 -4.76
CA ARG A 336 4.51 -17.98 -5.50
C ARG A 336 5.91 -18.51 -5.76
N ASP A 337 6.37 -18.33 -6.99
CA ASP A 337 7.73 -18.67 -7.45
C ASP A 337 8.37 -17.43 -8.09
N GLU A 338 9.59 -17.11 -7.68
CA GLU A 338 10.37 -15.97 -8.15
C GLU A 338 11.77 -16.42 -8.58
N ASP A 339 12.20 -15.95 -9.75
CA ASP A 339 13.53 -16.20 -10.31
C ASP A 339 14.13 -14.88 -10.80
N TYR A 340 15.21 -14.46 -10.15
CA TYR A 340 15.73 -13.11 -10.26
C TYR A 340 17.25 -13.11 -10.50
N LYS A 341 17.71 -12.67 -11.67
CA LYS A 341 19.15 -12.44 -12.00
C LYS A 341 19.38 -10.96 -12.25
N TYR A 342 20.37 -10.39 -11.62
CA TYR A 342 20.69 -8.97 -11.74
C TYR A 342 22.08 -8.66 -11.23
N LEU A 343 22.63 -7.51 -11.64
CA LEU A 343 23.80 -6.94 -11.01
C LEU A 343 23.35 -5.88 -10.00
N VAL A 344 23.96 -5.94 -8.83
CA VAL A 344 23.76 -4.96 -7.78
C VAL A 344 25.08 -4.30 -7.45
N TYR A 345 25.02 -3.10 -6.95
CA TYR A 345 26.16 -2.38 -6.43
C TYR A 345 26.90 -3.20 -5.36
N ASN A 346 28.23 -3.30 -5.51
CA ASN A 346 29.06 -3.95 -4.49
C ASN A 346 29.34 -2.97 -3.35
N VAL A 347 28.66 -3.14 -2.21
CA VAL A 347 28.75 -2.25 -1.04
C VAL A 347 30.14 -2.21 -0.40
N ASN A 348 31.02 -3.16 -0.70
CA ASN A 348 32.39 -3.20 -0.21
C ASN A 348 33.37 -2.40 -1.09
N SER A 349 32.91 -1.96 -2.26
CA SER A 349 33.70 -1.16 -3.19
C SER A 349 33.22 0.29 -3.17
N LYS A 350 34.16 1.23 -3.10
CA LYS A 350 33.82 2.66 -3.18
C LYS A 350 33.50 3.04 -4.63
N VAL A 351 32.58 4.01 -4.78
CA VAL A 351 32.41 4.70 -6.05
C VAL A 351 33.70 5.46 -6.35
N ASN A 352 34.28 5.22 -7.52
CA ASN A 352 35.43 5.97 -8.00
C ASN A 352 34.91 6.99 -9.02
N ASP A 353 34.64 8.21 -8.55
CA ASP A 353 34.06 9.29 -9.32
C ASP A 353 32.77 8.85 -10.07
N HIS A 354 32.83 8.54 -11.37
CA HIS A 354 31.69 8.06 -12.18
C HIS A 354 31.73 6.56 -12.48
N THR A 355 32.55 5.77 -11.79
CA THR A 355 32.61 4.32 -11.94
C THR A 355 32.12 3.62 -10.68
N VAL A 356 31.21 2.68 -10.82
CA VAL A 356 30.74 1.81 -9.74
C VAL A 356 31.10 0.36 -9.99
N THR A 357 31.48 -0.35 -8.94
CA THR A 357 31.69 -1.79 -8.99
C THR A 357 30.41 -2.52 -8.68
N ARG A 358 30.05 -3.51 -9.49
CA ARG A 358 28.85 -4.31 -9.37
C ARG A 358 29.18 -5.76 -9.08
N MET A 359 28.22 -6.48 -8.53
CA MET A 359 28.30 -7.90 -8.22
C MET A 359 27.09 -8.60 -8.86
N ALA A 360 27.34 -9.72 -9.54
CA ALA A 360 26.27 -10.52 -10.12
C ALA A 360 25.58 -11.38 -9.04
N GLN A 361 24.26 -11.42 -9.09
CA GLN A 361 23.42 -12.18 -8.17
C GLN A 361 22.32 -12.93 -8.93
N HIS A 362 21.96 -14.11 -8.40
CA HIS A 362 20.81 -14.89 -8.82
C HIS A 362 20.04 -15.32 -7.56
N GLU A 363 18.83 -14.86 -7.43
CA GLU A 363 17.91 -15.22 -6.33
C GLU A 363 16.76 -16.07 -6.86
N THR A 364 16.46 -17.15 -6.16
CA THR A 364 15.23 -17.91 -6.37
C THR A 364 14.49 -18.02 -5.06
N GLN A 365 13.17 -17.84 -5.09
CA GLN A 365 12.34 -17.95 -3.91
C GLN A 365 11.00 -18.62 -4.27
N MET A 366 10.68 -19.68 -3.53
CA MET A 366 9.38 -20.31 -3.53
C MET A 366 8.68 -20.00 -2.20
N THR A 367 7.43 -19.60 -2.26
CA THR A 367 6.62 -19.31 -1.07
C THR A 367 5.27 -20.00 -1.20
N ASN A 368 4.89 -20.76 -0.16
CA ASN A 368 3.56 -21.31 0.00
C ASN A 368 2.94 -20.70 1.25
N GLU A 369 1.73 -20.17 1.14
CA GLU A 369 0.99 -19.58 2.24
C GLU A 369 -0.40 -20.20 2.31
N PHE A 370 -0.82 -20.53 3.51
CA PHE A 370 -2.17 -20.96 3.82
C PHE A 370 -2.72 -20.11 4.95
N GLY A 371 -3.94 -19.65 4.82
CA GLY A 371 -4.66 -18.92 5.85
C GLY A 371 -6.11 -19.36 5.92
N VAL A 372 -6.63 -19.46 7.14
CA VAL A 372 -8.07 -19.63 7.41
C VAL A 372 -8.46 -18.77 8.59
N ASP A 373 -9.60 -18.11 8.49
CA ASP A 373 -10.18 -17.26 9.53
C ASP A 373 -11.65 -17.64 9.72
N ASN A 374 -11.99 -18.08 10.92
CA ASN A 374 -13.33 -18.47 11.32
C ASN A 374 -13.89 -17.42 12.24
N GLN A 375 -15.06 -16.89 11.94
CA GLN A 375 -15.70 -15.77 12.62
C GLN A 375 -17.12 -16.15 13.02
N LEU A 376 -17.47 -15.86 14.26
CA LEU A 376 -18.86 -15.95 14.75
C LEU A 376 -19.28 -14.55 15.20
N LYS A 377 -20.30 -13.99 14.55
CA LYS A 377 -20.85 -12.67 14.85
C LYS A 377 -22.21 -12.82 15.53
N GLY A 378 -22.34 -12.18 16.68
CA GLY A 378 -23.60 -12.08 17.45
C GLY A 378 -24.09 -10.66 17.56
N LEU A 379 -25.39 -10.45 17.39
CA LEU A 379 -26.08 -9.17 17.57
C LEU A 379 -27.08 -9.34 18.72
N PHE A 380 -26.98 -8.49 19.75
CA PHE A 380 -27.93 -8.49 20.85
C PHE A 380 -27.94 -7.14 21.57
N ASP A 381 -28.99 -6.91 22.38
CA ASP A 381 -29.14 -5.70 23.16
C ASP A 381 -29.07 -5.99 24.66
N THR A 382 -28.38 -5.13 25.42
CA THR A 382 -28.45 -5.10 26.89
C THR A 382 -29.04 -3.76 27.33
N GLY A 383 -30.34 -3.74 27.51
CA GLY A 383 -31.09 -2.49 27.73
C GLY A 383 -31.03 -1.60 26.49
N GLU A 384 -30.47 -0.42 26.62
CA GLU A 384 -30.32 0.53 25.50
C GLU A 384 -28.99 0.35 24.70
N VAL A 385 -28.12 -0.52 25.16
CA VAL A 385 -26.82 -0.77 24.50
C VAL A 385 -26.98 -1.87 23.47
N LYS A 386 -26.65 -1.55 22.23
CA LYS A 386 -26.55 -2.53 21.13
C LYS A 386 -25.16 -3.09 21.05
N HIS A 387 -25.03 -4.41 20.96
CA HIS A 387 -23.78 -5.13 20.86
C HIS A 387 -23.64 -5.78 19.49
N THR A 388 -22.48 -5.59 18.86
CA THR A 388 -22.01 -6.40 17.74
C THR A 388 -20.74 -7.11 18.20
N VAL A 389 -20.92 -8.35 18.68
CA VAL A 389 -19.82 -9.18 19.18
C VAL A 389 -19.28 -10.05 18.05
N LEU A 390 -17.96 -10.06 17.88
CA LEU A 390 -17.25 -10.90 16.93
C LEU A 390 -16.20 -11.72 17.67
N GLY A 391 -16.38 -13.04 17.69
CA GLY A 391 -15.35 -13.99 18.14
C GLY A 391 -14.72 -14.68 16.94
N GLY A 392 -13.41 -14.92 16.97
CA GLY A 392 -12.77 -15.59 15.86
C GLY A 392 -11.55 -16.43 16.26
N LEU A 393 -11.26 -17.38 15.37
CA LEU A 393 -10.09 -18.25 15.39
C LEU A 393 -9.48 -18.27 14.01
N ASP A 394 -8.23 -17.85 13.90
CA ASP A 394 -7.50 -17.97 12.65
C ASP A 394 -6.22 -18.81 12.77
N TYR A 395 -5.84 -19.37 11.63
CA TYR A 395 -4.58 -20.09 11.48
C TYR A 395 -3.88 -19.62 10.21
N ARG A 396 -2.58 -19.42 10.33
CA ARG A 396 -1.69 -19.08 9.22
C ARG A 396 -0.49 -20.00 9.18
N TYR A 397 -0.16 -20.47 7.99
CA TYR A 397 1.06 -21.19 7.68
C TYR A 397 1.78 -20.50 6.52
N SER A 398 3.10 -20.30 6.66
CA SER A 398 3.95 -19.83 5.56
C SER A 398 5.20 -20.69 5.47
N HIS A 399 5.56 -21.08 4.25
CA HIS A 399 6.77 -21.83 3.94
C HIS A 399 7.54 -21.08 2.86
N ILE A 400 8.81 -20.74 3.14
CA ILE A 400 9.67 -19.96 2.26
C ILE A 400 10.95 -20.75 2.05
N ASP A 401 11.22 -21.11 0.80
CA ASP A 401 12.49 -21.68 0.34
C ASP A 401 13.20 -20.65 -0.53
N SER A 402 14.33 -20.12 -0.07
CA SER A 402 15.10 -19.11 -0.79
C SER A 402 16.54 -19.53 -0.98
N LYS A 403 17.09 -19.24 -2.17
CA LYS A 403 18.48 -19.44 -2.51
C LYS A 403 19.04 -18.19 -3.16
N MET A 404 20.25 -17.83 -2.78
CA MET A 404 21.00 -16.74 -3.38
C MET A 404 22.35 -17.23 -3.84
N TYR A 405 22.66 -17.00 -5.09
CA TYR A 405 23.96 -17.24 -5.69
C TYR A 405 24.62 -15.89 -5.96
N ARG A 406 25.92 -15.79 -5.72
CA ARG A 406 26.72 -14.58 -5.95
C ARG A 406 28.03 -14.94 -6.62
N ASP A 407 28.51 -14.04 -7.47
CA ASP A 407 29.87 -14.07 -7.92
C ASP A 407 30.76 -13.40 -6.87
N ARG A 408 31.62 -14.19 -6.22
CA ARG A 408 32.52 -13.71 -5.17
C ARG A 408 33.94 -13.38 -5.69
N GLY A 409 34.22 -13.77 -6.92
CA GLY A 409 35.57 -13.65 -7.50
C GLY A 409 35.70 -12.57 -8.56
N ASN A 410 34.59 -12.10 -9.11
CA ASN A 410 34.60 -11.13 -10.20
C ASN A 410 33.86 -9.85 -9.80
N ASP A 411 34.53 -8.75 -10.03
CA ASP A 411 33.95 -7.42 -9.99
C ASP A 411 33.56 -6.97 -11.39
N TYR A 412 32.42 -6.34 -11.53
CA TYR A 412 31.92 -5.84 -12.80
C TYR A 412 31.77 -4.31 -12.73
N PRO A 413 32.90 -3.58 -12.91
CA PRO A 413 32.86 -2.11 -12.92
C PRO A 413 32.02 -1.60 -14.09
N ILE A 414 31.35 -0.48 -13.91
CA ILE A 414 30.68 0.26 -14.97
C ILE A 414 30.87 1.75 -14.78
N ASP A 415 31.31 2.39 -15.83
CA ASP A 415 31.35 3.83 -15.96
C ASP A 415 30.02 4.30 -16.57
N TRP A 416 29.24 5.11 -15.81
CA TRP A 416 27.95 5.58 -16.34
C TRP A 416 28.07 6.68 -17.38
N ALA A 417 29.24 7.34 -17.49
CA ALA A 417 29.48 8.33 -18.54
C ALA A 417 29.84 7.67 -19.89
N ASN A 418 30.48 6.49 -19.86
CA ASN A 418 30.81 5.73 -21.05
C ASN A 418 30.64 4.21 -20.80
N PRO A 419 29.38 3.73 -20.70
CA PRO A 419 29.10 2.39 -20.23
C PRO A 419 29.56 1.30 -21.22
N VAL A 420 30.56 0.52 -20.82
CA VAL A 420 30.92 -0.74 -21.47
C VAL A 420 30.25 -1.89 -20.72
N ARG A 421 29.48 -2.69 -21.45
CA ARG A 421 28.68 -3.76 -20.86
C ARG A 421 29.29 -5.13 -21.13
N PRO A 422 29.90 -5.75 -20.08
CA PRO A 422 30.53 -7.06 -20.24
C PRO A 422 29.48 -8.18 -20.34
N SER A 423 29.86 -9.29 -20.95
CA SER A 423 29.11 -10.53 -20.82
C SER A 423 29.34 -11.13 -19.44
N ILE A 424 28.26 -11.51 -18.77
CA ILE A 424 28.31 -12.13 -17.44
C ILE A 424 28.16 -13.64 -17.58
N ASP A 425 29.20 -14.37 -17.15
CA ASP A 425 29.13 -15.83 -17.09
C ASP A 425 28.40 -16.28 -15.81
N GLY A 426 27.13 -16.69 -15.95
CA GLY A 426 26.33 -17.18 -14.84
C GLY A 426 26.84 -18.47 -14.20
N SER A 427 27.79 -19.19 -14.83
CA SER A 427 28.39 -20.42 -14.28
C SER A 427 29.34 -20.17 -13.11
N THR A 428 29.86 -18.93 -12.99
CA THR A 428 30.75 -18.52 -11.89
C THR A 428 30.03 -18.21 -10.58
N LEU A 429 28.67 -18.19 -10.59
CA LEU A 429 27.90 -17.88 -9.41
C LEU A 429 27.92 -19.04 -8.42
N ALA A 430 28.44 -18.79 -7.22
CA ALA A 430 28.47 -19.75 -6.12
C ALA A 430 27.29 -19.52 -5.16
N LEU A 431 26.80 -20.59 -4.55
CA LEU A 431 25.75 -20.51 -3.52
C LEU A 431 26.24 -19.63 -2.35
N ALA A 432 25.56 -18.53 -2.11
CA ALA A 432 25.86 -17.56 -1.06
C ALA A 432 24.98 -17.74 0.17
N SER A 433 23.69 -18.03 -0.02
CA SER A 433 22.78 -18.42 1.04
C SER A 433 21.72 -19.38 0.52
N SER A 434 21.22 -20.25 1.41
CA SER A 434 20.11 -21.16 1.15
C SER A 434 19.31 -21.30 2.44
N ASP A 435 18.17 -20.60 2.50
CA ASP A 435 17.37 -20.46 3.70
C ASP A 435 16.02 -21.15 3.53
N LEU A 436 15.64 -21.91 4.54
CA LEU A 436 14.30 -22.45 4.71
C LEU A 436 13.67 -21.80 5.94
N LYS A 437 12.49 -21.21 5.76
CA LYS A 437 11.74 -20.58 6.84
C LYS A 437 10.32 -21.09 6.85
N THR A 438 9.80 -21.41 8.02
CA THR A 438 8.36 -21.70 8.20
C THR A 438 7.81 -20.87 9.35
N LEU A 439 6.59 -20.42 9.18
CA LEU A 439 5.81 -19.73 10.18
C LEU A 439 4.50 -20.51 10.38
N ASN A 440 4.20 -20.88 11.63
CA ASN A 440 2.88 -21.33 12.08
C ASN A 440 2.36 -20.29 13.06
N GLN A 441 1.14 -19.84 12.88
CA GLN A 441 0.50 -18.87 13.78
C GLN A 441 -0.96 -19.26 13.98
N ILE A 442 -1.39 -19.28 15.24
CA ILE A 442 -2.79 -19.43 15.65
C ILE A 442 -3.17 -18.18 16.42
N GLY A 443 -4.30 -17.58 16.08
CA GLY A 443 -4.85 -16.43 16.76
C GLY A 443 -6.27 -16.67 17.23
N VAL A 444 -6.58 -16.26 18.47
CA VAL A 444 -7.94 -16.24 19.02
C VAL A 444 -8.24 -14.79 19.37
N TYR A 445 -9.37 -14.28 18.90
CA TYR A 445 -9.74 -12.89 19.12
C TYR A 445 -11.21 -12.74 19.47
N LEU A 446 -11.50 -11.67 20.23
CA LEU A 446 -12.83 -11.24 20.61
C LEU A 446 -12.93 -9.72 20.44
N GLN A 447 -14.01 -9.28 19.88
CA GLN A 447 -14.32 -7.86 19.70
C GLN A 447 -15.77 -7.61 20.08
N ASP A 448 -16.05 -6.47 20.74
CA ASP A 448 -17.38 -5.95 20.93
C ASP A 448 -17.46 -4.50 20.44
N GLN A 449 -18.40 -4.22 19.57
CA GLN A 449 -18.79 -2.88 19.13
C GLN A 449 -20.10 -2.54 19.85
N LEU A 450 -20.00 -1.64 20.82
CA LEU A 450 -21.12 -1.18 21.64
C LEU A 450 -21.62 0.15 21.09
N ALA A 451 -22.92 0.24 20.83
CA ALA A 451 -23.56 1.48 20.46
C ALA A 451 -24.64 1.83 21.49
N TRP A 452 -24.51 3.01 22.11
CA TRP A 452 -25.46 3.55 23.06
C TRP A 452 -25.79 5.00 22.71
N ASN A 453 -27.00 5.27 22.23
CA ASN A 453 -27.35 6.55 21.63
C ASN A 453 -26.28 6.96 20.56
N ASN A 454 -25.61 8.07 20.77
CA ASN A 454 -24.59 8.59 19.87
C ASN A 454 -23.17 8.12 20.25
N TRP A 455 -22.99 7.35 21.34
CA TRP A 455 -21.72 6.78 21.75
C TRP A 455 -21.45 5.47 21.01
N ASN A 456 -20.22 5.30 20.52
CA ASN A 456 -19.73 4.07 19.92
C ASN A 456 -18.41 3.69 20.63
N LEU A 457 -18.40 2.55 21.31
CA LEU A 457 -17.23 2.01 22.00
C LEU A 457 -16.81 0.72 21.30
N LEU A 458 -15.54 0.62 20.94
CA LEU A 458 -14.94 -0.55 20.33
C LEU A 458 -13.91 -1.14 21.30
N LEU A 459 -14.11 -2.36 21.72
CA LEU A 459 -13.17 -3.12 22.55
C LEU A 459 -12.77 -4.39 21.82
N SER A 460 -11.47 -4.67 21.74
CA SER A 460 -10.98 -5.87 21.08
C SER A 460 -9.72 -6.40 21.79
N GLY A 461 -9.63 -7.70 21.91
CA GLY A 461 -8.47 -8.41 22.42
C GLY A 461 -8.15 -9.63 21.58
N ARG A 462 -6.86 -9.94 21.41
CA ARG A 462 -6.38 -11.10 20.67
C ARG A 462 -5.15 -11.69 21.32
N GLN A 463 -5.11 -13.01 21.39
CA GLN A 463 -3.94 -13.79 21.76
C GLN A 463 -3.44 -14.56 20.55
N ASP A 464 -2.17 -14.39 20.23
CA ASP A 464 -1.46 -15.13 19.20
C ASP A 464 -0.41 -16.06 19.80
N TRP A 465 -0.27 -17.21 19.19
CA TRP A 465 0.85 -18.15 19.38
C TRP A 465 1.50 -18.37 18.03
N SER A 466 2.79 -18.09 17.93
CA SER A 466 3.56 -18.27 16.71
C SER A 466 4.77 -19.16 16.93
N GLN A 467 5.07 -19.99 15.96
CA GLN A 467 6.29 -20.78 15.86
C GLN A 467 6.98 -20.44 14.56
N VAL A 468 8.21 -19.97 14.65
CA VAL A 468 9.08 -19.69 13.50
C VAL A 468 10.22 -20.70 13.52
N ASN A 469 10.38 -21.43 12.41
CA ASN A 469 11.55 -22.29 12.18
C ASN A 469 12.40 -21.66 11.08
N THR A 470 13.69 -21.53 11.32
CA THR A 470 14.66 -21.05 10.32
C THR A 470 15.81 -22.05 10.21
N ARG A 471 16.24 -22.34 8.98
CA ARG A 471 17.37 -23.22 8.71
C ARG A 471 18.24 -22.63 7.59
N ASP A 472 19.47 -22.25 7.94
CA ASP A 472 20.51 -21.95 6.98
C ASP A 472 21.16 -23.25 6.48
N ARG A 473 20.88 -23.61 5.23
CA ARG A 473 21.39 -24.84 4.63
C ARG A 473 22.80 -24.65 4.02
N THR A 474 23.30 -23.41 3.95
CA THR A 474 24.61 -23.10 3.37
C THR A 474 25.72 -23.46 4.35
N SER A 475 25.53 -23.17 5.63
CA SER A 475 26.48 -23.44 6.71
C SER A 475 26.36 -24.84 7.29
N GLY A 476 25.47 -25.71 6.76
CA GLY A 476 25.09 -26.97 7.38
C GLY A 476 24.37 -26.77 8.71
N GLY A 477 23.80 -25.59 8.93
CA GLY A 477 23.20 -25.13 10.17
C GLY A 477 22.02 -25.99 10.64
N LYS A 478 21.90 -26.07 11.95
CA LYS A 478 20.75 -26.70 12.60
C LYS A 478 19.53 -25.80 12.42
N GLU A 479 18.37 -26.43 12.39
CA GLU A 479 17.12 -25.71 12.48
C GLU A 479 17.02 -24.97 13.80
N GLN A 480 16.66 -23.69 13.75
CA GLN A 480 16.38 -22.87 14.92
C GLN A 480 14.87 -22.67 15.00
N THR A 481 14.30 -22.99 16.14
CA THR A 481 12.87 -22.86 16.41
C THR A 481 12.63 -21.78 17.45
N TYR A 482 11.77 -20.84 17.13
CA TYR A 482 11.35 -19.76 18.03
C TYR A 482 9.85 -19.86 18.25
N ASN A 483 9.42 -19.79 19.51
CA ASN A 483 8.03 -19.81 19.91
C ASN A 483 7.72 -18.51 20.64
N ASP A 484 6.70 -17.80 20.18
CA ASP A 484 6.24 -16.55 20.77
C ASP A 484 4.75 -16.63 21.10
N ALA A 485 4.37 -15.94 22.18
CA ALA A 485 2.98 -15.72 22.56
C ALA A 485 2.78 -14.24 22.83
N GLN A 486 1.89 -13.60 22.08
CA GLN A 486 1.67 -12.15 22.15
C GLN A 486 0.20 -11.83 22.30
N PHE A 487 -0.09 -10.95 23.25
CA PHE A 487 -1.41 -10.34 23.36
C PHE A 487 -1.42 -8.97 22.66
N THR A 488 -2.44 -8.73 21.85
CA THR A 488 -2.72 -7.43 21.26
C THR A 488 -4.12 -6.98 21.63
N GLY A 489 -4.30 -5.67 21.80
CA GLY A 489 -5.57 -5.09 22.20
C GLY A 489 -5.86 -3.77 21.49
N ARG A 490 -7.13 -3.44 21.44
CA ARG A 490 -7.63 -2.15 20.98
C ARG A 490 -8.82 -1.71 21.81
N ALA A 491 -8.81 -0.41 22.17
CA ALA A 491 -9.95 0.27 22.75
C ALA A 491 -10.16 1.58 22.00
N GLY A 492 -11.37 1.89 21.59
CA GLY A 492 -11.70 3.12 20.87
C GLY A 492 -13.07 3.63 21.26
N LEU A 493 -13.17 4.94 21.51
CA LEU A 493 -14.40 5.63 21.85
C LEU A 493 -14.68 6.73 20.85
N LEU A 494 -15.90 6.78 20.35
CA LEU A 494 -16.37 7.78 19.39
C LEU A 494 -17.75 8.30 19.80
N TYR A 495 -17.98 9.60 19.66
CA TYR A 495 -19.29 10.22 19.80
C TYR A 495 -19.76 10.76 18.45
N ALA A 496 -20.87 10.26 17.93
CA ALA A 496 -21.42 10.67 16.65
C ALA A 496 -22.51 11.73 16.82
N PHE A 497 -22.19 13.01 16.58
CA PHE A 497 -23.18 14.08 16.61
C PHE A 497 -24.14 14.00 15.41
N ASP A 498 -25.37 14.44 15.58
CA ASP A 498 -26.40 14.43 14.52
C ASP A 498 -26.04 15.31 13.31
N ASN A 499 -25.16 16.30 13.50
CA ASN A 499 -24.63 17.14 12.43
C ASN A 499 -23.54 16.46 11.59
N GLY A 500 -23.21 15.19 11.87
CA GLY A 500 -22.24 14.37 11.13
C GLY A 500 -20.81 14.46 11.65
N ILE A 501 -20.52 15.26 12.67
CA ILE A 501 -19.20 15.34 13.31
C ILE A 501 -19.05 14.16 14.28
N SER A 502 -17.90 13.47 14.25
CA SER A 502 -17.63 12.30 15.09
C SER A 502 -16.21 12.35 15.64
N PRO A 503 -15.98 13.02 16.78
CA PRO A 503 -14.70 12.96 17.49
C PRO A 503 -14.48 11.56 18.07
N TYR A 504 -13.21 11.13 18.08
CA TYR A 504 -12.81 9.83 18.64
C TYR A 504 -11.42 9.84 19.25
N VAL A 505 -11.20 8.86 20.11
CA VAL A 505 -9.90 8.49 20.67
C VAL A 505 -9.77 6.99 20.60
N SER A 506 -8.57 6.49 20.28
CA SER A 506 -8.28 5.06 20.32
C SER A 506 -6.87 4.76 20.78
N TYR A 507 -6.71 3.57 21.35
CA TYR A 507 -5.43 2.96 21.67
C TYR A 507 -5.38 1.58 21.04
N SER A 508 -4.25 1.24 20.39
CA SER A 508 -4.09 -0.05 19.70
C SER A 508 -2.64 -0.53 19.77
N THR A 509 -2.48 -1.86 19.69
CA THR A 509 -1.17 -2.53 19.71
C THR A 509 -1.01 -3.47 18.54
N SER A 510 0.25 -3.75 18.15
CA SER A 510 0.62 -4.71 17.12
C SER A 510 1.88 -5.48 17.49
N PHE A 511 2.09 -6.60 16.82
CA PHE A 511 3.35 -7.31 16.85
C PHE A 511 3.70 -7.88 15.47
N ASP A 512 4.99 -8.16 15.27
CA ASP A 512 5.53 -8.78 14.06
C ASP A 512 6.63 -9.75 14.45
N PRO A 513 6.43 -11.10 14.34
CA PRO A 513 7.44 -12.09 14.62
C PRO A 513 8.67 -11.90 13.74
N ASN A 514 9.86 -11.98 14.32
CA ASN A 514 11.10 -11.88 13.59
C ASN A 514 11.41 -13.20 12.86
N LEU A 515 11.54 -13.12 11.53
CA LEU A 515 11.93 -14.23 10.66
C LEU A 515 13.44 -14.29 10.40
N TYR A 516 14.24 -13.58 11.20
CA TYR A 516 15.69 -13.54 11.05
C TYR A 516 16.35 -14.44 12.10
N PRO A 517 17.37 -15.23 11.70
CA PRO A 517 18.15 -15.97 12.67
C PRO A 517 18.96 -15.01 13.54
N SER A 518 19.00 -15.25 14.85
CA SER A 518 19.95 -14.60 15.74
C SER A 518 21.38 -15.09 15.47
N ALA A 519 22.38 -14.37 16.01
CA ALA A 519 23.76 -14.84 16.00
C ALA A 519 23.88 -16.23 16.65
N PRO A 520 24.81 -17.08 16.18
CA PRO A 520 25.06 -18.38 16.83
C PRO A 520 25.35 -18.22 18.31
N GLY A 521 24.55 -18.86 19.15
CA GLY A 521 24.66 -18.79 20.62
C GLY A 521 24.02 -17.58 21.29
N ALA A 522 23.40 -16.69 20.54
CA ALA A 522 22.57 -15.60 21.08
C ALA A 522 21.12 -16.04 21.31
N ASP A 523 20.42 -15.33 22.18
CA ASP A 523 18.99 -15.54 22.39
C ASP A 523 18.19 -15.26 21.10
N PRO A 524 17.05 -15.93 20.90
CA PRO A 524 16.13 -15.66 19.82
C PRO A 524 15.69 -14.19 19.80
N LEU A 525 15.53 -13.63 18.59
CA LEU A 525 14.98 -12.27 18.43
C LEU A 525 13.52 -12.26 18.87
N LYS A 526 13.18 -11.36 19.79
CA LYS A 526 11.79 -11.14 20.22
C LYS A 526 10.97 -10.54 19.07
N PRO A 527 9.64 -10.70 19.06
CA PRO A 527 8.80 -9.99 18.12
C PRO A 527 8.97 -8.48 18.20
N THR A 528 8.96 -7.81 17.05
CA THR A 528 8.81 -6.37 17.00
C THR A 528 7.42 -6.01 17.50
N THR A 529 7.29 -5.05 18.40
CA THR A 529 6.00 -4.62 18.97
C THR A 529 5.72 -3.17 18.66
N GLY A 530 4.44 -2.83 18.51
CA GLY A 530 3.97 -1.47 18.27
C GLY A 530 2.82 -1.10 19.20
N LYS A 531 2.76 0.16 19.61
CA LYS A 531 1.62 0.76 20.32
C LYS A 531 1.33 2.14 19.77
N GLN A 532 0.05 2.49 19.72
CA GLN A 532 -0.41 3.77 19.21
C GLN A 532 -1.50 4.35 20.10
N THR A 533 -1.44 5.67 20.29
CA THR A 533 -2.59 6.50 20.68
C THR A 533 -2.99 7.35 19.48
N GLU A 534 -4.27 7.37 19.16
CA GLU A 534 -4.84 8.17 18.07
C GLU A 534 -6.02 8.98 18.59
N VAL A 535 -6.07 10.27 18.22
CA VAL A 535 -7.19 11.16 18.48
C VAL A 535 -7.61 11.78 17.15
N GLY A 536 -8.88 11.79 16.85
CA GLY A 536 -9.33 12.32 15.57
C GLY A 536 -10.76 12.80 15.56
N VAL A 537 -11.13 13.38 14.44
CA VAL A 537 -12.50 13.83 14.13
C VAL A 537 -12.84 13.35 12.73
N LYS A 538 -13.99 12.73 12.58
CA LYS A 538 -14.58 12.45 11.28
C LYS A 538 -15.75 13.39 11.04
N TYR A 539 -15.94 13.77 9.80
CA TYR A 539 -17.09 14.57 9.40
C TYR A 539 -17.71 13.98 8.13
N GLN A 540 -18.90 13.46 8.27
CA GLN A 540 -19.73 13.00 7.17
C GLN A 540 -20.94 13.91 7.04
N ILE A 541 -21.07 14.59 5.91
CA ILE A 541 -22.23 15.47 5.68
C ILE A 541 -23.51 14.62 5.68
N PRO A 542 -24.48 14.90 6.55
CA PRO A 542 -25.74 14.18 6.59
C PRO A 542 -26.45 14.25 5.23
N GLY A 543 -26.85 13.08 4.69
CA GLY A 543 -27.46 12.98 3.36
C GLY A 543 -26.54 13.27 2.17
N GLY A 544 -25.28 13.63 2.41
CA GLY A 544 -24.28 13.93 1.38
C GLY A 544 -23.30 12.79 1.11
N ASN A 545 -22.51 12.97 0.06
CA ASN A 545 -21.39 12.10 -0.32
C ASN A 545 -20.05 12.81 -0.02
N THR A 546 -19.77 13.03 1.25
CA THR A 546 -18.49 13.63 1.70
C THR A 546 -18.09 13.01 3.02
N LEU A 547 -16.85 12.55 3.07
CA LEU A 547 -16.22 12.08 4.31
C LEU A 547 -14.88 12.80 4.46
N LEU A 548 -14.71 13.49 5.59
CA LEU A 548 -13.45 14.07 6.03
C LEU A 548 -12.98 13.34 7.27
N THR A 549 -11.69 13.03 7.34
CA THR A 549 -11.02 12.47 8.52
C THR A 549 -9.82 13.35 8.86
N LEU A 550 -9.74 13.79 10.11
CA LEU A 550 -8.56 14.45 10.68
C LEU A 550 -8.10 13.63 11.87
N SER A 551 -6.84 13.22 11.91
CA SER A 551 -6.30 12.43 13.01
C SER A 551 -4.92 12.91 13.42
N TRP A 552 -4.63 12.83 14.70
CA TRP A 552 -3.31 12.92 15.32
C TRP A 552 -2.95 11.54 15.86
N PHE A 553 -1.69 11.12 15.69
CA PHE A 553 -1.19 9.84 16.18
C PHE A 553 0.16 9.95 16.86
N ASP A 554 0.41 9.07 17.83
CA ASP A 554 1.71 8.83 18.47
C ASP A 554 1.96 7.32 18.51
N ILE A 555 2.95 6.85 17.75
CA ILE A 555 3.32 5.44 17.61
C ILE A 555 4.70 5.22 18.20
N THR A 556 4.85 4.16 18.98
CA THR A 556 6.16 3.65 19.44
C THR A 556 6.34 2.23 18.95
N GLN A 557 7.42 1.97 18.21
CA GLN A 557 7.85 0.63 17.80
C GLN A 557 9.09 0.22 18.60
N ARG A 558 9.13 -1.03 19.08
CA ARG A 558 10.24 -1.61 19.85
C ARG A 558 10.68 -2.95 19.29
N ASN A 559 11.88 -3.38 19.69
CA ASN A 559 12.48 -4.66 19.30
C ASN A 559 12.64 -4.80 17.78
N VAL A 560 13.05 -3.74 17.09
CA VAL A 560 13.31 -3.77 15.65
C VAL A 560 14.57 -4.61 15.40
N ALA A 561 14.49 -5.63 14.55
CA ALA A 561 15.66 -6.39 14.12
C ALA A 561 16.46 -5.60 13.08
N SER A 562 17.73 -5.38 13.33
CA SER A 562 18.66 -4.72 12.41
C SER A 562 19.90 -5.59 12.21
N TYR A 563 20.42 -5.59 10.96
CA TYR A 563 21.63 -6.33 10.65
C TYR A 563 22.87 -5.56 11.09
N ASN A 564 23.59 -6.10 12.05
CA ASN A 564 24.89 -5.57 12.49
C ASN A 564 26.00 -6.13 11.61
N ARG A 565 26.65 -5.25 10.84
CA ARG A 565 27.75 -5.64 9.92
C ARG A 565 29.02 -6.09 10.66
N LEU A 566 29.26 -5.62 11.88
CA LEU A 566 30.43 -5.95 12.66
C LEU A 566 30.34 -7.40 13.19
N THR A 567 29.15 -7.78 13.66
CA THR A 567 28.89 -9.13 14.16
C THR A 567 28.39 -10.09 13.08
N SER A 568 28.06 -9.55 11.89
CA SER A 568 27.46 -10.29 10.76
C SER A 568 26.16 -11.02 11.14
N ALA A 569 25.40 -10.46 12.07
CA ALA A 569 24.18 -11.05 12.60
C ALA A 569 23.06 -10.03 12.74
N TYR A 570 21.83 -10.53 12.83
CA TYR A 570 20.70 -9.69 13.23
C TYR A 570 20.71 -9.54 14.75
N GLU A 571 20.54 -8.32 15.19
CA GLU A 571 20.43 -7.94 16.61
C GLU A 571 19.15 -7.17 16.82
N GLN A 572 18.56 -7.31 18.02
CA GLN A 572 17.41 -6.49 18.38
C GLN A 572 17.88 -5.14 18.84
N ILE A 573 17.42 -4.16 18.13
CA ILE A 573 17.72 -2.80 18.47
C ILE A 573 16.43 -2.02 18.53
N GLY A 574 16.47 -1.12 19.43
CA GLY A 574 15.95 0.18 19.28
C GLY A 574 14.46 0.36 19.43
N GLU A 575 14.23 1.58 19.68
CA GLU A 575 12.91 2.19 19.70
C GLU A 575 12.85 3.23 18.60
N VAL A 576 11.79 3.16 17.77
CA VAL A 576 11.44 4.20 16.80
C VAL A 576 10.12 4.81 17.20
N LYS A 577 10.07 6.14 17.28
CA LYS A 577 8.85 6.90 17.52
C LYS A 577 8.40 7.61 16.25
N SER A 578 7.09 7.55 15.97
CA SER A 578 6.45 8.29 14.88
C SER A 578 5.25 9.06 15.44
N LYS A 579 5.21 10.37 15.20
CA LYS A 579 4.10 11.26 15.57
C LYS A 579 3.67 12.03 14.36
N GLY A 580 2.37 12.31 14.25
CA GLY A 580 1.93 13.07 13.10
C GLY A 580 0.48 13.50 13.12
N ILE A 581 0.13 14.20 12.06
CA ILE A 581 -1.23 14.64 11.76
C ILE A 581 -1.56 14.20 10.33
N GLU A 582 -2.72 13.64 10.15
CA GLU A 582 -3.27 13.26 8.85
C GLU A 582 -4.62 13.94 8.65
N ALA A 583 -4.83 14.49 7.47
CA ALA A 583 -6.12 15.01 7.03
C ALA A 583 -6.43 14.42 5.67
N GLU A 584 -7.63 13.87 5.50
CA GLU A 584 -8.09 13.29 4.25
C GLU A 584 -9.54 13.65 4.01
N VAL A 585 -9.87 13.98 2.77
CA VAL A 585 -11.23 14.25 2.33
C VAL A 585 -11.53 13.50 1.05
N HIS A 586 -12.64 12.80 1.02
CA HIS A 586 -13.29 12.27 -0.17
C HIS A 586 -14.65 12.94 -0.29
N ALA A 587 -14.89 13.64 -1.37
CA ALA A 587 -16.12 14.42 -1.55
C ALA A 587 -16.66 14.28 -2.97
N GLN A 588 -17.95 14.04 -3.06
CA GLN A 588 -18.74 14.08 -4.29
C GLN A 588 -20.00 14.92 -4.02
N PRO A 589 -19.83 16.27 -3.92
CA PRO A 589 -20.92 17.17 -3.55
C PRO A 589 -22.04 17.19 -4.57
N THR A 590 -21.73 16.95 -5.85
CA THR A 590 -22.69 16.80 -6.94
C THR A 590 -22.28 15.61 -7.82
N PRO A 591 -23.16 15.09 -8.68
CA PRO A 591 -22.80 14.03 -9.63
C PRO A 591 -21.62 14.41 -10.56
N GLU A 592 -21.43 15.69 -10.81
CA GLU A 592 -20.39 16.21 -11.72
C GLU A 592 -19.00 16.28 -11.06
N ILE A 593 -18.96 16.55 -9.74
CA ILE A 593 -17.72 16.91 -9.03
C ILE A 593 -17.26 15.79 -8.14
N LYS A 594 -16.01 15.33 -8.34
CA LYS A 594 -15.31 14.41 -7.42
C LYS A 594 -14.03 15.08 -6.95
N LEU A 595 -13.77 15.04 -5.65
CA LEU A 595 -12.61 15.64 -5.01
C LEU A 595 -12.00 14.69 -3.99
N ILE A 596 -10.68 14.55 -4.04
CA ILE A 596 -9.88 13.87 -3.03
C ILE A 596 -8.77 14.81 -2.63
N ALA A 597 -8.52 14.98 -1.35
CA ALA A 597 -7.35 15.71 -0.87
C ALA A 597 -6.80 15.03 0.39
N ALA A 598 -5.49 14.97 0.48
CA ALA A 598 -4.79 14.37 1.60
C ALA A 598 -3.58 15.23 2.00
N TYR A 599 -3.36 15.36 3.28
CA TYR A 599 -2.18 15.99 3.86
C TYR A 599 -1.67 15.16 5.02
N THR A 600 -0.36 15.05 5.12
CA THR A 600 0.33 14.32 6.18
C THR A 600 1.51 15.14 6.69
N TYR A 601 1.57 15.26 8.00
CA TYR A 601 2.79 15.63 8.72
C TYR A 601 3.23 14.44 9.56
N THR A 602 4.49 13.98 9.38
CA THR A 602 5.04 12.83 10.11
C THR A 602 6.43 13.16 10.64
N ASP A 603 6.60 13.13 11.96
CA ASP A 603 7.90 13.26 12.63
C ASP A 603 8.33 11.90 13.18
N VAL A 604 9.35 11.31 12.55
CA VAL A 604 9.87 9.98 12.93
C VAL A 604 11.26 10.15 13.51
N VAL A 605 11.50 9.53 14.66
CA VAL A 605 12.79 9.64 15.35
C VAL A 605 13.21 8.26 15.87
N THR A 606 14.43 7.86 15.55
CA THR A 606 15.12 6.73 16.16
C THR A 606 15.51 7.10 17.59
N LYS A 607 14.97 6.40 18.59
CA LYS A 607 15.23 6.66 20.00
C LYS A 607 16.32 5.77 20.59
N ASP A 608 16.51 4.59 20.00
CA ASP A 608 17.52 3.65 20.38
C ASP A 608 18.02 2.90 19.14
N SER A 609 19.33 2.68 19.00
CA SER A 609 19.98 2.01 17.88
C SER A 609 21.37 1.50 18.30
N ASN A 610 21.86 0.41 17.66
CA ASN A 610 23.26 -0.03 17.79
C ASN A 610 24.25 0.97 17.16
N SER A 611 23.77 1.86 16.32
CA SER A 611 24.55 2.95 15.74
C SER A 611 24.20 4.25 16.46
N ALA A 612 25.12 4.74 17.29
CA ALA A 612 24.90 5.97 18.05
C ALA A 612 24.57 7.17 17.14
N ASP A 613 25.09 7.17 15.93
CA ASP A 613 24.90 8.24 14.93
C ASP A 613 23.47 8.27 14.35
N GLU A 614 22.68 7.22 14.55
CA GLU A 614 21.28 7.17 14.12
C GLU A 614 20.31 7.71 15.18
N ILE A 615 20.76 7.76 16.45
CA ILE A 615 19.92 8.20 17.57
C ILE A 615 19.61 9.67 17.44
N GLY A 616 18.33 10.03 17.55
CA GLY A 616 17.84 11.40 17.38
C GLY A 616 17.50 11.77 15.94
N HIS A 617 17.84 10.94 14.96
CA HIS A 617 17.58 11.16 13.54
C HIS A 617 16.38 10.36 13.03
N SER A 618 15.83 10.81 11.90
CA SER A 618 14.76 10.11 11.18
C SER A 618 15.35 8.99 10.31
N PRO A 619 14.69 7.83 10.21
CA PRO A 619 15.05 6.83 9.20
C PRO A 619 15.04 7.43 7.78
N ALA A 620 15.91 6.89 6.92
CA ALA A 620 16.05 7.37 5.55
C ALA A 620 14.75 7.21 4.72
N GLY A 621 14.49 8.21 3.87
CA GLY A 621 13.39 8.19 2.91
C GLY A 621 12.01 8.50 3.49
N ILE A 622 11.92 9.04 4.70
CA ILE A 622 10.66 9.43 5.34
C ILE A 622 10.54 10.97 5.31
N PRO A 623 9.70 11.54 4.43
CA PRO A 623 9.46 12.99 4.39
C PRO A 623 8.59 13.43 5.57
N ARG A 624 8.86 14.63 6.08
CA ARG A 624 8.02 15.23 7.14
C ARG A 624 6.66 15.69 6.63
N HIS A 625 6.58 16.12 5.38
CA HIS A 625 5.36 16.64 4.77
C HIS A 625 5.06 15.90 3.47
N ALA A 626 3.84 15.48 3.31
CA ALA A 626 3.30 14.97 2.06
C ALA A 626 1.89 15.54 1.86
N ALA A 627 1.56 15.91 0.62
CA ALA A 627 0.24 16.41 0.28
C ALA A 627 -0.16 15.92 -1.11
N SER A 628 -1.43 15.62 -1.29
CA SER A 628 -1.98 15.29 -2.59
C SER A 628 -3.39 15.82 -2.74
N ALA A 629 -3.77 16.15 -3.97
CA ALA A 629 -5.14 16.49 -4.30
C ALA A 629 -5.46 15.98 -5.70
N TRP A 630 -6.65 15.43 -5.87
CA TRP A 630 -7.24 15.03 -7.14
C TRP A 630 -8.63 15.60 -7.26
N GLY A 631 -8.96 16.16 -8.41
CA GLY A 631 -10.29 16.64 -8.72
C GLY A 631 -10.71 16.25 -10.12
N SER A 632 -11.98 15.91 -10.33
CA SER A 632 -12.54 15.72 -11.65
C SER A 632 -13.91 16.38 -11.76
N TYR A 633 -14.23 16.80 -12.99
CA TYR A 633 -15.51 17.39 -13.38
C TYR A 633 -16.07 16.67 -14.59
N SER A 634 -17.30 16.17 -14.47
CA SER A 634 -18.04 15.51 -15.54
C SER A 634 -19.12 16.44 -16.09
N PHE A 635 -19.08 16.73 -17.38
CA PHE A 635 -20.12 17.49 -18.06
C PHE A 635 -21.31 16.56 -18.37
N LEU A 636 -22.42 16.74 -17.65
CA LEU A 636 -23.62 15.90 -17.77
C LEU A 636 -24.67 16.49 -18.70
N SER A 637 -24.42 17.68 -19.29
CA SER A 637 -25.34 18.36 -20.21
C SER A 637 -24.60 19.32 -21.12
N GLY A 638 -25.31 19.85 -22.13
CA GLY A 638 -24.78 20.85 -23.08
C GLY A 638 -23.84 20.26 -24.11
N ALA A 639 -23.04 21.15 -24.76
CA ALA A 639 -22.14 20.77 -25.86
C ALA A 639 -20.98 19.84 -25.45
N LEU A 640 -20.64 19.79 -24.19
CA LEU A 640 -19.57 18.95 -23.63
C LEU A 640 -20.11 17.72 -22.89
N ASN A 641 -21.40 17.39 -23.05
CA ASN A 641 -22.00 16.21 -22.40
C ASN A 641 -21.19 14.95 -22.69
N GLY A 642 -20.91 14.18 -21.64
CA GLY A 642 -20.08 12.97 -21.70
C GLY A 642 -18.57 13.19 -21.55
N LEU A 643 -18.10 14.45 -21.53
CA LEU A 643 -16.71 14.77 -21.23
C LEU A 643 -16.47 14.80 -19.71
N THR A 644 -15.42 14.14 -19.27
CA THR A 644 -14.89 14.27 -17.90
C THR A 644 -13.45 14.72 -17.99
N VAL A 645 -13.09 15.73 -17.21
CA VAL A 645 -11.71 16.19 -17.06
C VAL A 645 -11.27 16.06 -15.62
N GLY A 646 -10.05 15.60 -15.40
CA GLY A 646 -9.48 15.43 -14.06
C GLY A 646 -8.05 15.93 -14.01
N SER A 647 -7.64 16.37 -12.83
CA SER A 647 -6.27 16.79 -12.55
C SER A 647 -5.88 16.43 -11.11
N GLY A 648 -4.59 16.11 -10.95
CA GLY A 648 -4.01 15.79 -9.66
C GLY A 648 -2.69 16.51 -9.42
N VAL A 649 -2.38 16.71 -8.15
CA VAL A 649 -1.09 17.20 -7.69
C VAL A 649 -0.63 16.36 -6.50
N ARG A 650 0.66 16.01 -6.50
CA ARG A 650 1.29 15.24 -5.41
C ARG A 650 2.59 15.94 -5.01
N TYR A 651 2.69 16.33 -3.75
CA TYR A 651 3.87 16.95 -3.16
C TYR A 651 4.47 16.02 -2.11
N ILE A 652 5.76 15.78 -2.23
CA ILE A 652 6.58 15.07 -1.24
C ILE A 652 7.67 16.03 -0.78
N GLY A 653 7.74 16.27 0.51
CA GLY A 653 8.73 17.16 1.14
C GLY A 653 10.13 16.56 1.14
N ASP A 654 11.09 17.35 1.64
CA ASP A 654 12.46 16.89 1.84
C ASP A 654 12.47 15.67 2.77
N ALA A 655 13.31 14.69 2.44
CA ALA A 655 13.43 13.45 3.20
C ALA A 655 14.89 13.10 3.47
N PRO A 656 15.25 12.56 4.67
CA PRO A 656 16.60 12.11 4.94
C PRO A 656 17.09 11.10 3.91
N ALA A 657 18.29 11.32 3.36
CA ALA A 657 18.93 10.39 2.42
C ALA A 657 19.69 9.25 3.12
N ASP A 658 19.90 9.37 4.42
CA ASP A 658 20.52 8.37 5.28
C ASP A 658 19.94 8.44 6.70
N ALA A 659 20.20 7.43 7.51
CA ALA A 659 19.70 7.35 8.88
C ALA A 659 20.45 8.23 9.88
N THR A 660 21.57 8.88 9.46
CA THR A 660 22.39 9.76 10.29
C THR A 660 22.05 11.24 10.12
N GLY A 661 21.12 11.56 9.20
CA GLY A 661 20.65 12.92 8.94
C GLY A 661 21.70 13.83 8.30
N GLN A 662 22.73 13.27 7.63
CA GLN A 662 23.78 14.07 7.01
C GLN A 662 23.37 14.67 5.67
N TYR A 663 22.45 14.05 4.98
CA TYR A 663 22.00 14.44 3.64
C TYR A 663 20.50 14.33 3.51
N ASP A 664 19.92 15.19 2.70
CA ASP A 664 18.49 15.17 2.36
C ASP A 664 18.28 14.98 0.87
N VAL A 665 17.24 14.24 0.53
CA VAL A 665 16.65 14.19 -0.82
C VAL A 665 15.72 15.39 -0.95
N PRO A 666 15.90 16.27 -1.95
CA PRO A 666 15.05 17.44 -2.14
C PRO A 666 13.60 17.08 -2.42
N HIS A 667 12.69 17.94 -1.98
CA HIS A 667 11.26 17.83 -2.27
C HIS A 667 10.95 17.85 -3.77
N TYR A 668 9.79 17.28 -4.11
CA TYR A 668 9.29 17.33 -5.48
C TYR A 668 7.76 17.45 -5.52
N THR A 669 7.29 18.02 -6.63
CA THR A 669 5.86 18.10 -6.94
C THR A 669 5.62 17.47 -8.30
N LEU A 670 4.60 16.61 -8.37
CA LEU A 670 4.16 15.95 -9.59
C LEU A 670 2.73 16.39 -9.91
N TYR A 671 2.42 16.51 -11.18
CA TYR A 671 1.10 16.83 -11.67
C TYR A 671 0.59 15.69 -12.54
N ASP A 672 -0.68 15.34 -12.37
CA ASP A 672 -1.35 14.29 -13.12
C ASP A 672 -2.59 14.88 -13.81
N ALA A 673 -3.01 14.29 -14.92
CA ALA A 673 -4.18 14.74 -15.67
C ALA A 673 -4.93 13.56 -16.28
N MET A 674 -6.24 13.72 -16.44
CA MET A 674 -7.12 12.76 -17.09
C MET A 674 -8.15 13.49 -17.95
N VAL A 675 -8.42 12.92 -19.12
CA VAL A 675 -9.56 13.30 -19.97
C VAL A 675 -10.26 12.03 -20.39
N LYS A 676 -11.57 11.97 -20.18
CA LYS A 676 -12.43 10.84 -20.56
C LYS A 676 -13.63 11.35 -21.34
N TYR A 677 -14.03 10.62 -22.37
CA TYR A 677 -15.20 10.95 -23.15
C TYR A 677 -16.07 9.73 -23.44
N ASP A 678 -17.34 9.80 -23.06
CA ASP A 678 -18.36 8.81 -23.41
C ASP A 678 -18.77 8.98 -24.87
N LEU A 679 -18.33 8.06 -25.72
CA LEU A 679 -18.61 8.09 -27.16
C LEU A 679 -20.10 7.89 -27.49
N GLY A 680 -20.88 7.32 -26.57
CA GLY A 680 -22.35 7.20 -26.71
C GLY A 680 -23.04 8.54 -26.80
N GLN A 681 -22.43 9.62 -26.30
CA GLN A 681 -22.94 10.99 -26.43
C GLN A 681 -22.69 11.57 -27.81
N ALA A 682 -21.63 11.14 -28.50
CA ALA A 682 -21.37 11.57 -29.90
C ALA A 682 -22.19 10.75 -30.89
N SER A 683 -22.41 9.46 -30.65
CA SER A 683 -23.18 8.57 -31.52
C SER A 683 -23.84 7.44 -30.73
N PRO A 684 -25.17 7.22 -30.85
CA PRO A 684 -25.86 6.12 -30.25
C PRO A 684 -25.28 4.73 -30.61
N ALA A 685 -24.65 4.61 -31.79
CA ALA A 685 -23.97 3.37 -32.21
C ALA A 685 -22.72 3.02 -31.37
N LEU A 686 -22.18 4.01 -30.68
CA LEU A 686 -21.01 3.85 -29.79
C LEU A 686 -21.38 3.83 -28.29
N ARG A 687 -22.66 3.60 -27.98
CA ARG A 687 -23.10 3.50 -26.59
C ARG A 687 -22.32 2.41 -25.87
N GLY A 688 -21.85 2.75 -24.65
CA GLY A 688 -21.01 1.89 -23.84
C GLY A 688 -19.52 2.01 -24.11
N ALA A 689 -19.11 2.70 -25.20
CA ALA A 689 -17.70 2.96 -25.48
C ALA A 689 -17.24 4.29 -24.87
N ALA A 690 -16.10 4.30 -24.23
CA ALA A 690 -15.44 5.49 -23.69
C ALA A 690 -13.96 5.54 -24.11
N LEU A 691 -13.50 6.73 -24.45
CA LEU A 691 -12.07 7.03 -24.62
C LEU A 691 -11.55 7.68 -23.35
N GLN A 692 -10.35 7.31 -22.93
CA GLN A 692 -9.70 7.93 -21.78
C GLN A 692 -8.22 8.16 -22.06
N LEU A 693 -7.69 9.28 -21.61
CA LEU A 693 -6.27 9.64 -21.65
C LEU A 693 -5.85 10.00 -20.24
N ASN A 694 -4.88 9.26 -19.69
CA ASN A 694 -4.26 9.53 -18.42
C ASN A 694 -2.80 9.94 -18.61
N VAL A 695 -2.37 10.98 -17.92
CA VAL A 695 -0.98 11.43 -17.89
C VAL A 695 -0.53 11.58 -16.45
N GLN A 696 0.42 10.75 -16.03
CA GLN A 696 1.09 10.89 -14.75
C GLN A 696 2.42 11.61 -14.94
N ASN A 697 2.82 12.43 -13.96
CA ASN A 697 3.97 13.31 -14.05
C ASN A 697 3.95 14.15 -15.35
N LEU A 698 2.89 14.92 -15.51
CA LEU A 698 2.57 15.70 -16.73
C LEU A 698 3.76 16.56 -17.20
N THR A 699 4.52 17.14 -16.27
CA THR A 699 5.66 18.03 -16.55
C THR A 699 6.96 17.27 -16.86
N ASP A 700 6.95 15.94 -16.83
CA ASP A 700 8.14 15.08 -16.98
C ASP A 700 9.26 15.46 -15.98
N LYS A 701 8.87 15.78 -14.75
CA LYS A 701 9.82 16.15 -13.69
C LYS A 701 10.80 15.03 -13.47
N LYS A 702 12.10 15.33 -13.57
CA LYS A 702 13.20 14.47 -13.16
C LYS A 702 13.50 14.73 -11.69
N TYR A 703 13.50 13.68 -10.87
CA TYR A 703 13.68 13.81 -9.42
C TYR A 703 14.30 12.55 -8.82
N VAL A 704 14.94 12.71 -7.69
CA VAL A 704 15.33 11.59 -6.82
C VAL A 704 14.15 11.30 -5.93
N SER A 705 13.64 10.07 -5.97
CA SER A 705 12.48 9.66 -5.19
C SER A 705 12.83 9.42 -3.73
N SER A 706 13.92 8.71 -3.49
CA SER A 706 14.50 8.49 -2.17
C SER A 706 15.95 8.06 -2.25
N CYS A 707 16.66 8.11 -1.13
CA CYS A 707 17.92 7.42 -0.88
C CYS A 707 17.83 6.65 0.45
N SER A 708 18.64 5.61 0.60
CA SER A 708 18.84 4.87 1.84
C SER A 708 20.33 4.60 2.03
N GLY A 709 21.07 5.65 2.41
CA GLY A 709 22.52 5.62 2.52
C GLY A 709 23.26 5.84 1.20
N GLU A 710 24.52 5.42 1.13
CA GLU A 710 25.43 5.71 0.02
C GLU A 710 25.10 4.96 -1.27
N TYR A 711 24.41 3.81 -1.16
CA TYR A 711 24.34 2.82 -2.24
C TYR A 711 22.91 2.48 -2.71
N ALA A 712 21.91 3.20 -2.26
CA ALA A 712 20.53 2.91 -2.58
C ALA A 712 19.73 4.19 -2.80
N CYS A 713 20.07 4.93 -3.84
CA CYS A 713 19.26 6.03 -4.35
C CYS A 713 18.40 5.57 -5.53
N PHE A 714 17.23 6.17 -5.68
CA PHE A 714 16.26 5.84 -6.71
C PHE A 714 15.82 7.10 -7.42
N TYR A 715 15.91 7.11 -8.75
CA TYR A 715 15.20 8.09 -9.54
C TYR A 715 13.70 7.79 -9.54
N GLY A 716 12.90 8.81 -9.53
CA GLY A 716 11.46 8.69 -9.64
C GLY A 716 11.01 8.22 -11.02
N SER A 717 9.73 7.93 -11.18
CA SER A 717 9.16 7.59 -12.48
C SER A 717 9.00 8.84 -13.34
N GLY A 718 9.41 8.77 -14.60
CA GLY A 718 9.19 9.81 -15.60
C GLY A 718 7.72 9.90 -16.00
N ARG A 719 7.41 10.71 -17.04
CA ARG A 719 6.04 10.88 -17.55
C ARG A 719 5.50 9.59 -18.14
N SER A 720 4.32 9.18 -17.64
CA SER A 720 3.52 8.09 -18.20
C SER A 720 2.30 8.65 -18.91
N ILE A 721 2.07 8.25 -20.16
CA ILE A 721 0.90 8.61 -20.96
C ILE A 721 0.21 7.31 -21.36
N ILE A 722 -1.06 7.16 -20.99
CA ILE A 722 -1.89 5.99 -21.28
C ILE A 722 -3.16 6.48 -21.97
N ALA A 723 -3.41 5.97 -23.17
CA ALA A 723 -4.67 6.14 -23.88
C ALA A 723 -5.41 4.79 -23.86
N SER A 724 -6.67 4.80 -23.45
CA SER A 724 -7.48 3.60 -23.36
C SER A 724 -8.83 3.75 -24.03
N VAL A 725 -9.34 2.65 -24.56
CA VAL A 725 -10.72 2.47 -25.02
C VAL A 725 -11.35 1.43 -24.13
N ASN A 726 -12.44 1.78 -23.48
CA ASN A 726 -13.24 0.89 -22.66
C ASN A 726 -14.61 0.70 -23.32
N TYR A 727 -15.07 -0.54 -23.43
CA TYR A 727 -16.39 -0.85 -23.98
C TYR A 727 -17.17 -1.73 -23.01
N ARG A 728 -18.36 -1.26 -22.64
CA ARG A 728 -19.32 -1.93 -21.74
C ARG A 728 -20.67 -2.11 -22.44
N TRP A 729 -21.27 -3.31 -22.36
CA TRP A 729 -22.57 -3.61 -22.97
C TRP A 729 -23.46 -4.47 -22.11
#